data_fb911c1f9569c43437797d21955e1381
#
_entry.id   fb911c1f9569c43437797d21955e1381
#
_cell.length_a   1.000
_cell.length_b   1.000
_cell.length_c   1.000
_cell.angle_alpha   90.00
_cell.angle_beta   90.00
_cell.angle_gamma   90.00
#
_symmetry.space_group_name_H-M   'P 1'
#
loop_
_entity.id
_entity.type
_entity.pdbx_description
1 polymer ?
#
loop_
_entity_poly.entity_id
_entity_poly.type
_entity_poly.pdbx_seq_one_letter_code
_entity_poly.pdbx_strand_id
1 'polypeptide(L)'
;MPASQARIETLNELEPKVPIVITAHELVTLERTDVVIADVRWYLDGRDGRKAYTDGHIPGAIFVDLDRDLASSDHSDATSGRHPFPTPSAFAGAMSRLGINNDSYVVAYDDTGGMTASRLVVMLRMLGCNASVLDGGIAAWQRTTEQSLATGKPTNVKAASFALVEWPTEQCITKTDLETIVAQGAVNSRRVILDARSGERFQGVVTEASAKLDPRPGHIPGAFSAPWNASIDTETSSFKSVEELRRHYESLCVDLADEVITYCGSGISACANIVAIEHAGFATPRLFVASWSGWSSDSETPVDVGIVTPDRDSFATKVTAISSNAVRALRRARQKNRLAEVEWFEALYRVYLAAFIFGGGILFISGLVPDKPVADSMAADVFKFGPAWLGLVGILAVAMGLRSGSRGGPLAIEEADVRHVLLAPVSRQRVLLRPAVQRLRSAMFAASGAGAVAGQLAGRRLPGSGMAWAMSGALWGATAGALFVGAALCAHSLKLRGWMASVLGGALIAWQIATALPSSQLSGPGDLQGGLALWGERTRTVELVPSVVAALLIAIGLALLGRQSLEALSRRSALVSQLRFAVTLQDLRTVTLLRRQLSQERSRNRPWIKTKSKKTSTRFPAEWKRGWQGLLRFPLSRIARIITLSVVAALCQVAVYNGTTPAVLGSGLALFILGLELCEPFAQEIDQGERTDAYPKLRGLMYIALLSSTAVIAIPVAGIMVATMGLVEPNMWSVATICAVPSLAGALAGAAINIVSGAPDQISSTAQANMMPPEVAGTVSLIKAIWPVVLAVAGSLPIAGARMAFADGNAPEAPAVRIAIAIALMTFILAGWIRFRDDIKKSLNTAAAESRGQKTRTGGNS
;
A
#
# COMPACT_ATOMS: atom_id res chain seq x y z
N MET A 1 -15.22 1.96 16.29
CA MET A 1 -14.16 2.82 15.74
C MET A 1 -13.94 4.16 16.46
N PRO A 2 -14.78 4.69 17.38
CA PRO A 2 -14.41 5.90 18.13
C PRO A 2 -13.48 5.68 19.32
N ALA A 3 -13.45 4.50 19.93
CA ALA A 3 -12.64 4.25 21.13
C ALA A 3 -11.11 4.16 20.90
N SER A 4 -10.67 3.78 19.72
CA SER A 4 -9.23 3.69 19.41
C SER A 4 -8.61 5.04 19.02
N GLN A 5 -9.38 5.93 18.41
CA GLN A 5 -8.91 7.28 18.10
C GLN A 5 -8.83 8.16 19.35
N ALA A 6 -9.83 8.08 20.23
CA ALA A 6 -9.79 8.78 21.51
C ALA A 6 -8.64 8.30 22.42
N ARG A 7 -8.26 7.01 22.34
CA ARG A 7 -7.13 6.46 23.11
C ARG A 7 -5.77 6.87 22.54
N ILE A 8 -5.65 7.09 21.24
CA ILE A 8 -4.43 7.60 20.59
C ILE A 8 -4.28 9.11 20.85
N GLU A 9 -5.38 9.86 20.84
CA GLU A 9 -5.36 11.29 21.18
C GLU A 9 -5.01 11.53 22.66
N THR A 10 -5.51 10.70 23.59
CA THR A 10 -5.14 10.80 25.02
C THR A 10 -3.70 10.37 25.29
N LEU A 11 -3.10 9.47 24.51
CA LEU A 11 -1.67 9.09 24.64
C LEU A 11 -0.73 10.18 24.09
N ASN A 12 -1.11 10.85 23.02
CA ASN A 12 -0.35 12.00 22.48
C ASN A 12 -0.41 13.26 23.37
N GLU A 13 -1.41 13.38 24.24
CA GLU A 13 -1.51 14.49 25.21
C GLU A 13 -0.64 14.25 26.45
N LEU A 14 -0.16 13.02 26.69
CA LEU A 14 0.66 12.67 27.85
C LEU A 14 2.17 12.66 27.56
N GLU A 15 2.61 12.90 26.33
CA GLU A 15 4.04 12.99 26.05
C GLU A 15 4.63 14.32 26.55
N PRO A 16 5.75 14.28 27.32
CA PRO A 16 6.42 15.49 27.80
C PRO A 16 6.88 16.36 26.63
N LYS A 17 6.55 17.63 26.67
CA LYS A 17 6.84 18.60 25.58
C LYS A 17 8.23 19.23 25.67
N VAL A 18 9.07 18.75 26.59
CA VAL A 18 10.41 19.30 26.88
C VAL A 18 11.49 18.22 26.71
N PRO A 19 12.74 18.60 26.38
CA PRO A 19 13.85 17.65 26.30
C PRO A 19 14.08 16.98 27.64
N ILE A 20 14.59 15.74 27.64
CA ILE A 20 14.86 15.02 28.89
C ILE A 20 16.13 15.52 29.60
N VAL A 21 17.06 16.12 28.87
CA VAL A 21 18.28 16.77 29.37
C VAL A 21 18.31 18.22 28.92
N ILE A 22 18.66 19.15 29.80
CA ILE A 22 18.78 20.59 29.56
C ILE A 22 20.11 21.10 30.06
N THR A 23 20.75 21.98 29.32
CA THR A 23 22.02 22.63 29.72
C THR A 23 21.79 23.79 30.69
N ALA A 24 22.82 24.17 31.45
CA ALA A 24 22.75 25.36 32.34
C ALA A 24 22.49 26.63 31.54
N HIS A 25 23.02 26.78 30.35
CA HIS A 25 22.79 27.92 29.48
C HIS A 25 21.33 28.01 29.03
N GLU A 26 20.77 26.91 28.59
CA GLU A 26 19.35 26.87 28.21
C GLU A 26 18.44 27.16 29.39
N LEU A 27 18.75 26.64 30.61
CA LEU A 27 17.95 26.89 31.80
C LEU A 27 17.90 28.38 32.14
N VAL A 28 19.02 29.13 32.04
CA VAL A 28 19.09 30.57 32.33
C VAL A 28 18.33 31.39 31.29
N THR A 29 18.29 30.92 30.04
CA THR A 29 17.62 31.62 28.93
C THR A 29 16.14 31.30 28.82
N LEU A 30 15.63 30.37 29.66
CA LEU A 30 14.23 29.98 29.61
C LEU A 30 13.31 31.12 30.07
N GLU A 31 12.52 31.65 29.14
CA GLU A 31 11.46 32.64 29.43
C GLU A 31 10.16 31.96 29.91
N ARG A 32 10.21 31.22 31.03
CA ARG A 32 9.06 30.52 31.60
C ARG A 32 8.94 30.86 33.08
N THR A 33 7.71 31.03 33.53
CA THR A 33 7.41 31.36 34.95
C THR A 33 7.00 30.16 35.78
N ASP A 34 6.83 28.97 35.14
CA ASP A 34 6.39 27.72 35.74
C ASP A 34 7.55 26.76 36.00
N VAL A 35 8.80 27.21 35.93
CA VAL A 35 9.99 26.38 36.16
C VAL A 35 10.23 26.20 37.65
N VAL A 36 10.36 24.93 38.07
CA VAL A 36 10.78 24.54 39.43
C VAL A 36 12.14 23.87 39.35
N ILE A 37 13.14 24.47 39.98
CA ILE A 37 14.50 23.88 40.07
C ILE A 37 14.54 22.99 41.31
N ALA A 38 14.96 21.72 41.17
CA ALA A 38 14.91 20.73 42.22
C ALA A 38 16.33 20.12 42.47
N ASP A 39 16.82 20.32 43.69
CA ASP A 39 18.04 19.72 44.18
C ASP A 39 17.73 18.33 44.74
N VAL A 40 18.30 17.30 44.13
CA VAL A 40 18.05 15.88 44.46
C VAL A 40 19.35 15.21 44.96
N ARG A 41 20.27 15.96 45.50
CA ARG A 41 21.51 15.42 46.05
C ARG A 41 21.26 14.43 47.18
N TRP A 42 21.73 13.24 46.98
CA TRP A 42 21.68 12.13 47.91
C TRP A 42 22.97 11.29 47.79
N TYR A 43 23.44 10.77 48.92
CA TYR A 43 24.74 10.09 48.94
C TYR A 43 24.65 8.72 49.61
N LEU A 44 25.22 7.72 48.91
CA LEU A 44 25.27 6.35 49.39
C LEU A 44 26.30 6.18 50.51
N ASP A 45 27.27 7.07 50.62
CA ASP A 45 28.35 7.07 51.64
C ASP A 45 27.95 7.65 53.01
N GLY A 46 26.71 8.05 53.16
CA GLY A 46 26.13 8.58 54.39
C GLY A 46 26.29 10.08 54.60
N ARG A 47 26.83 10.83 53.64
CA ARG A 47 26.76 12.30 53.68
C ARG A 47 25.31 12.76 53.65
N ASP A 48 25.03 13.89 54.30
CA ASP A 48 23.68 14.48 54.36
C ASP A 48 23.43 15.41 53.15
N GLY A 49 22.51 15.03 52.25
CA GLY A 49 22.15 15.80 51.09
C GLY A 49 21.45 17.11 51.44
N ARG A 50 20.69 17.15 52.53
CA ARG A 50 20.07 18.41 53.05
C ARG A 50 21.10 19.39 53.55
N LYS A 51 22.19 18.88 54.15
CA LYS A 51 23.32 19.72 54.57
C LYS A 51 24.01 20.27 53.32
N ALA A 52 24.29 19.46 52.32
CA ALA A 52 24.88 19.90 51.03
C ALA A 52 24.03 21.00 50.36
N TYR A 53 22.69 20.87 50.37
CA TYR A 53 21.79 21.89 49.92
C TYR A 53 21.94 23.20 50.72
N THR A 54 21.98 23.11 52.10
CA THR A 54 22.09 24.27 52.95
C THR A 54 23.42 25.02 52.79
N ASP A 55 24.49 24.27 52.53
CA ASP A 55 25.84 24.78 52.29
C ASP A 55 25.97 25.52 50.95
N GLY A 56 25.15 25.13 49.92
CA GLY A 56 25.10 25.82 48.65
C GLY A 56 24.17 25.11 47.66
N HIS A 57 23.21 25.85 47.06
CA HIS A 57 22.27 25.37 46.06
C HIS A 57 22.02 26.41 44.95
N ILE A 58 21.46 26.00 43.80
CA ILE A 58 21.08 26.90 42.72
C ILE A 58 19.98 27.85 43.24
N PRO A 59 20.10 29.17 43.02
CA PRO A 59 19.14 30.15 43.57
C PRO A 59 17.70 29.78 43.18
N GLY A 60 16.83 29.74 44.17
CA GLY A 60 15.42 29.40 44.01
C GLY A 60 15.11 27.88 43.92
N ALA A 61 16.12 27.02 44.01
CA ALA A 61 15.90 25.59 44.01
C ALA A 61 15.21 25.11 45.30
N ILE A 62 14.37 24.10 45.17
CA ILE A 62 13.79 23.36 46.29
C ILE A 62 14.64 22.11 46.56
N PHE A 63 14.63 21.65 47.81
CA PHE A 63 15.28 20.38 48.18
C PHE A 63 14.29 19.22 48.16
N VAL A 64 14.61 18.19 47.35
CA VAL A 64 13.87 16.94 47.26
C VAL A 64 14.64 15.85 47.95
N ASP A 65 14.05 15.29 48.94
CA ASP A 65 14.66 14.20 49.73
C ASP A 65 14.32 12.86 49.10
N LEU A 66 15.35 12.16 48.58
CA LEU A 66 15.19 10.92 47.85
C LEU A 66 14.46 9.85 48.66
N ASP A 67 14.89 9.63 49.91
CA ASP A 67 14.35 8.59 50.75
C ASP A 67 12.93 8.88 51.26
N ARG A 68 12.61 10.16 51.45
CA ARG A 68 11.29 10.60 51.94
C ARG A 68 10.29 10.85 50.83
N ASP A 69 10.71 11.49 49.74
CA ASP A 69 9.82 12.04 48.75
C ASP A 69 9.73 11.15 47.49
N LEU A 70 10.80 10.35 47.17
CA LEU A 70 10.92 9.53 45.94
C LEU A 70 11.00 8.02 46.21
N ALA A 71 10.94 7.60 47.47
CA ALA A 71 10.92 6.18 47.83
C ALA A 71 9.80 5.92 48.87
N SER A 72 9.31 4.69 48.92
CA SER A 72 8.40 4.26 49.97
C SER A 72 9.18 4.01 51.26
N SER A 73 8.61 4.40 52.39
CA SER A 73 9.11 4.06 53.74
C SER A 73 8.69 2.66 54.17
N ASP A 74 7.83 1.96 53.43
CA ASP A 74 7.43 0.59 53.73
C ASP A 74 8.45 -0.38 53.14
N HIS A 75 9.19 -1.07 54.02
CA HIS A 75 10.16 -2.08 53.70
C HIS A 75 9.75 -3.47 54.22
N SER A 76 8.44 -3.68 54.47
CA SER A 76 7.90 -4.94 54.95
C SER A 76 8.12 -6.10 54.00
N ASP A 77 8.13 -5.79 52.68
CA ASP A 77 8.43 -6.77 51.62
C ASP A 77 9.81 -6.54 51.02
N ALA A 78 10.77 -7.43 51.35
CA ALA A 78 12.14 -7.40 50.82
C ALA A 78 12.19 -7.53 49.29
N THR A 79 11.19 -8.16 48.64
CA THR A 79 11.14 -8.30 47.20
C THR A 79 10.79 -7.00 46.46
N SER A 80 10.28 -5.99 47.16
CA SER A 80 10.03 -4.63 46.63
C SER A 80 11.33 -3.84 46.42
N GLY A 81 12.46 -4.31 46.96
CA GLY A 81 13.77 -3.67 46.86
C GLY A 81 14.02 -2.59 47.86
N ARG A 82 15.20 -1.93 47.83
CA ARG A 82 15.59 -0.91 48.81
C ARG A 82 14.94 0.44 48.69
N HIS A 83 14.56 0.85 47.48
CA HIS A 83 13.91 2.12 47.22
C HIS A 83 12.70 1.90 46.28
N PRO A 84 11.66 1.21 46.79
CA PRO A 84 10.44 1.03 46.01
C PRO A 84 9.78 2.38 45.67
N PHE A 85 8.98 2.44 44.65
CA PHE A 85 8.21 3.66 44.39
C PHE A 85 7.25 3.96 45.55
N PRO A 86 7.09 5.23 45.91
CA PRO A 86 6.08 5.61 46.88
C PRO A 86 4.69 5.29 46.30
N THR A 87 3.69 5.14 47.17
CA THR A 87 2.31 5.05 46.68
C THR A 87 1.94 6.32 45.90
N PRO A 88 1.03 6.24 44.91
CA PRO A 88 0.60 7.40 44.13
C PRO A 88 0.16 8.58 45.01
N SER A 89 -0.53 8.30 46.12
CA SER A 89 -0.97 9.33 47.09
C SER A 89 0.20 9.95 47.85
N ALA A 90 1.19 9.15 48.24
CA ALA A 90 2.38 9.66 48.92
C ALA A 90 3.22 10.55 47.99
N PHE A 91 3.42 10.14 46.74
CA PHE A 91 4.10 10.93 45.71
C PHE A 91 3.38 12.23 45.41
N ALA A 92 2.07 12.18 45.16
CA ALA A 92 1.25 13.38 44.90
C ALA A 92 1.30 14.37 46.10
N GLY A 93 1.25 13.84 47.33
CA GLY A 93 1.41 14.63 48.54
C GLY A 93 2.82 15.25 48.69
N ALA A 94 3.85 14.53 48.31
CA ALA A 94 5.23 15.04 48.33
C ALA A 94 5.39 16.16 47.28
N MET A 95 4.97 15.97 46.03
CA MET A 95 5.04 17.00 44.99
C MET A 95 4.24 18.23 45.36
N SER A 96 3.04 18.05 45.92
CA SER A 96 2.23 19.16 46.40
C SER A 96 2.92 20.01 47.49
N ARG A 97 3.56 19.35 48.46
CA ARG A 97 4.35 20.06 49.51
C ARG A 97 5.56 20.79 48.96
N LEU A 98 6.16 20.27 47.92
CA LEU A 98 7.32 20.81 47.22
C LEU A 98 6.95 21.93 46.23
N GLY A 99 5.67 22.27 46.09
CA GLY A 99 5.19 23.32 45.22
C GLY A 99 5.17 22.94 43.76
N ILE A 100 5.22 21.65 43.45
CA ILE A 100 5.15 21.08 42.07
C ILE A 100 3.69 20.72 41.79
N ASN A 101 3.17 21.18 40.65
CA ASN A 101 1.89 20.74 40.08
C ASN A 101 2.12 20.04 38.76
N ASN A 102 1.06 19.47 38.15
CA ASN A 102 1.19 18.70 36.91
C ASN A 102 1.65 19.52 35.69
N ASP A 103 1.44 20.83 35.72
CA ASP A 103 1.82 21.76 34.65
C ASP A 103 3.21 22.36 34.87
N SER A 104 3.83 22.14 36.05
CA SER A 104 5.19 22.62 36.34
C SER A 104 6.22 22.01 35.41
N TYR A 105 7.17 22.84 34.97
CA TYR A 105 8.38 22.33 34.33
C TYR A 105 9.47 22.16 35.41
N VAL A 106 9.77 20.90 35.74
CA VAL A 106 10.76 20.56 36.76
C VAL A 106 12.13 20.33 36.15
N VAL A 107 13.13 21.08 36.59
CA VAL A 107 14.53 20.85 36.23
C VAL A 107 15.29 20.32 37.46
N ALA A 108 15.59 19.03 37.44
CA ALA A 108 16.26 18.38 38.56
C ALA A 108 17.79 18.34 38.37
N TYR A 109 18.54 18.54 39.46
CA TYR A 109 19.98 18.43 39.43
C TYR A 109 20.53 17.71 40.67
N ASP A 110 21.76 17.20 40.52
CA ASP A 110 22.60 16.68 41.60
C ASP A 110 24.07 17.13 41.37
N ASP A 111 24.99 16.48 42.05
CA ASP A 111 26.46 16.65 41.91
C ASP A 111 27.16 15.36 41.48
N THR A 112 26.39 14.41 40.98
CA THR A 112 26.88 13.05 40.62
C THR A 112 26.55 12.69 39.16
N GLY A 113 26.50 13.69 38.27
CA GLY A 113 26.23 13.46 36.83
C GLY A 113 24.78 13.10 36.49
N GLY A 114 23.84 13.53 37.31
CA GLY A 114 22.41 13.30 37.05
C GLY A 114 21.86 11.98 37.57
N MET A 115 22.65 11.22 38.35
CA MET A 115 22.26 9.88 38.82
C MET A 115 21.01 9.91 39.71
N THR A 116 20.95 10.80 40.67
CA THR A 116 19.82 10.92 41.60
C THR A 116 18.73 11.83 41.05
N ALA A 117 19.10 12.88 40.33
CA ALA A 117 18.17 13.78 39.65
C ALA A 117 17.30 13.02 38.64
N SER A 118 17.87 12.05 37.90
CA SER A 118 17.14 11.20 36.96
C SER A 118 15.97 10.44 37.58
N ARG A 119 16.04 10.11 38.86
CA ARG A 119 14.96 9.42 39.57
C ARG A 119 13.69 10.28 39.60
N LEU A 120 13.79 11.55 40.00
CA LEU A 120 12.67 12.49 40.00
C LEU A 120 12.15 12.74 38.57
N VAL A 121 13.06 12.98 37.64
CA VAL A 121 12.71 13.27 36.24
C VAL A 121 11.93 12.10 35.61
N VAL A 122 12.44 10.88 35.76
CA VAL A 122 11.77 9.67 35.21
C VAL A 122 10.39 9.48 35.86
N MET A 123 10.27 9.61 37.17
CA MET A 123 9.00 9.48 37.87
C MET A 123 7.96 10.52 37.38
N LEU A 124 8.34 11.78 37.23
CA LEU A 124 7.46 12.83 36.73
C LEU A 124 7.07 12.61 35.26
N ARG A 125 8.02 12.22 34.41
CA ARG A 125 7.76 11.94 32.99
C ARG A 125 6.87 10.72 32.79
N MET A 126 6.99 9.70 33.62
CA MET A 126 6.07 8.55 33.65
C MET A 126 4.61 8.98 33.88
N LEU A 127 4.39 10.07 34.62
CA LEU A 127 3.06 10.64 34.89
C LEU A 127 2.65 11.73 33.87
N GLY A 128 3.43 11.90 32.79
CA GLY A 128 3.14 12.87 31.72
C GLY A 128 3.55 14.32 32.05
N CYS A 129 4.28 14.56 33.15
CA CYS A 129 4.74 15.88 33.55
C CYS A 129 6.01 16.30 32.78
N ASN A 130 6.19 17.61 32.59
CA ASN A 130 7.41 18.17 31.99
C ASN A 130 8.57 18.14 33.00
N ALA A 131 9.60 17.36 32.73
CA ALA A 131 10.77 17.29 33.61
C ALA A 131 12.05 17.02 32.81
N SER A 132 13.16 17.61 33.22
CA SER A 132 14.49 17.47 32.62
C SER A 132 15.57 17.35 33.68
N VAL A 133 16.66 16.65 33.33
CA VAL A 133 17.89 16.64 34.14
C VAL A 133 18.77 17.81 33.69
N LEU A 134 19.32 18.57 34.65
CA LEU A 134 20.31 19.60 34.36
C LEU A 134 21.66 18.93 34.06
N ASP A 135 22.10 19.07 32.82
CA ASP A 135 23.35 18.48 32.35
C ASP A 135 24.56 19.01 33.11
N GLY A 136 25.39 18.10 33.68
CA GLY A 136 26.52 18.41 34.54
C GLY A 136 26.14 19.02 35.89
N GLY A 137 24.85 19.06 36.24
CA GLY A 137 24.33 19.40 37.56
C GLY A 137 24.78 20.74 38.10
N ILE A 138 24.97 20.84 39.42
CA ILE A 138 25.36 22.07 40.12
C ILE A 138 26.73 22.58 39.66
N ALA A 139 27.65 21.68 39.30
CA ALA A 139 28.99 22.04 38.80
C ALA A 139 28.92 22.75 37.42
N ALA A 140 28.06 22.28 36.52
CA ALA A 140 27.83 22.95 35.23
C ALA A 140 27.18 24.33 35.43
N TRP A 141 26.22 24.45 36.34
CA TRP A 141 25.65 25.77 36.71
C TRP A 141 26.73 26.76 37.11
N GLN A 142 27.61 26.39 38.06
CA GLN A 142 28.69 27.26 38.52
C GLN A 142 29.71 27.64 37.44
N ARG A 143 29.95 26.74 36.50
CA ARG A 143 30.87 27.02 35.36
C ARG A 143 30.26 27.96 34.30
N THR A 144 28.96 27.87 34.14
CA THR A 144 28.27 28.51 33.01
C THR A 144 27.66 29.85 33.39
N THR A 145 27.33 30.03 34.66
CA THR A 145 26.64 31.23 35.13
C THR A 145 27.51 32.06 36.08
N GLU A 146 27.36 33.39 36.04
CA GLU A 146 28.03 34.30 37.02
C GLU A 146 27.29 34.34 38.36
N GLN A 147 26.17 33.62 38.49
CA GLN A 147 25.37 33.60 39.68
C GLN A 147 26.00 32.74 40.79
N SER A 148 26.20 33.36 41.98
CA SER A 148 26.62 32.64 43.15
C SER A 148 25.54 31.70 43.67
N LEU A 149 25.96 30.58 44.30
CA LEU A 149 24.99 29.66 44.94
C LEU A 149 24.32 30.38 46.12
N ALA A 150 23.05 30.12 46.31
CA ALA A 150 22.31 30.49 47.49
C ALA A 150 22.67 29.53 48.65
N THR A 151 22.66 30.04 49.89
CA THR A 151 22.93 29.28 51.12
C THR A 151 21.77 29.41 52.10
N GLY A 152 21.66 28.45 53.02
CA GLY A 152 20.66 28.48 54.05
C GLY A 152 19.44 27.57 53.84
N LYS A 153 18.42 27.78 54.63
CA LYS A 153 17.20 26.95 54.59
C LYS A 153 16.40 27.18 53.30
N PRO A 154 15.66 26.15 52.84
CA PRO A 154 14.76 26.31 51.68
C PRO A 154 13.81 27.48 51.84
N THR A 155 13.59 28.26 50.78
CA THR A 155 12.56 29.28 50.72
C THR A 155 11.19 28.66 51.02
N ASN A 156 10.34 29.36 51.74
CA ASN A 156 8.97 28.87 52.01
C ASN A 156 8.23 28.69 50.67
N VAL A 157 8.18 27.43 50.19
CA VAL A 157 7.48 27.09 48.96
C VAL A 157 5.99 27.10 49.20
N LYS A 158 5.26 27.78 48.35
CA LYS A 158 3.79 27.78 48.40
C LYS A 158 3.31 26.41 47.94
N ALA A 159 2.61 25.68 48.78
CA ALA A 159 2.09 24.37 48.42
C ALA A 159 1.23 24.45 47.14
N ALA A 160 1.44 23.52 46.25
CA ALA A 160 0.69 23.34 45.01
C ALA A 160 -0.32 22.18 45.12
N SER A 161 -1.06 21.93 44.07
CA SER A 161 -1.92 20.74 43.97
C SER A 161 -1.41 19.86 42.86
N PHE A 162 -0.93 18.65 43.23
CA PHE A 162 -0.51 17.63 42.28
C PHE A 162 -1.60 16.56 42.19
N ALA A 163 -2.08 16.25 40.99
CA ALA A 163 -3.11 15.23 40.78
C ALA A 163 -2.62 13.82 41.12
N LEU A 164 -3.51 13.05 41.74
CA LEU A 164 -3.23 11.64 41.99
C LEU A 164 -3.31 10.86 40.69
N VAL A 165 -2.21 10.25 40.26
CA VAL A 165 -2.11 9.41 39.06
C VAL A 165 -1.43 8.10 39.42
N GLU A 166 -1.97 6.98 38.97
CA GLU A 166 -1.38 5.66 39.17
C GLU A 166 -0.10 5.46 38.33
N TRP A 167 0.84 4.69 38.87
CA TRP A 167 2.07 4.37 38.15
C TRP A 167 1.75 3.55 36.90
N PRO A 168 2.25 3.93 35.72
CA PRO A 168 1.94 3.24 34.45
C PRO A 168 2.60 1.88 34.41
N THR A 169 1.80 0.83 34.31
CA THR A 169 2.28 -0.57 34.19
C THR A 169 3.06 -0.83 32.90
N GLU A 170 2.86 0.02 31.89
CA GLU A 170 3.55 -0.07 30.60
C GLU A 170 5.02 0.38 30.70
N GLN A 171 5.36 1.26 31.65
CA GLN A 171 6.73 1.78 31.86
C GLN A 171 7.47 1.11 33.02
N CYS A 172 6.77 0.39 33.88
CA CYS A 172 7.34 -0.41 34.96
C CYS A 172 7.15 -1.89 34.66
N ILE A 173 8.14 -2.71 35.03
CA ILE A 173 8.03 -4.16 34.89
C ILE A 173 7.97 -4.81 36.28
N THR A 174 7.07 -5.77 36.42
CA THR A 174 6.96 -6.55 37.68
C THR A 174 8.01 -7.63 37.73
N LYS A 175 8.28 -8.14 38.94
CA LYS A 175 9.20 -9.28 39.15
C LYS A 175 8.73 -10.51 38.38
N THR A 176 7.44 -10.84 38.43
CA THR A 176 6.86 -12.00 37.74
C THR A 176 6.99 -11.91 36.20
N ASP A 177 6.79 -10.72 35.64
CA ASP A 177 6.97 -10.50 34.19
C ASP A 177 8.45 -10.69 33.82
N LEU A 178 9.37 -10.17 34.64
CA LEU A 178 10.79 -10.29 34.38
C LEU A 178 11.27 -11.74 34.52
N GLU A 179 10.76 -12.50 35.50
CA GLU A 179 10.99 -13.94 35.64
C GLU A 179 10.57 -14.71 34.39
N THR A 180 9.41 -14.37 33.86
CA THR A 180 8.90 -14.96 32.59
C THR A 180 9.83 -14.66 31.42
N ILE A 181 10.34 -13.44 31.32
CA ILE A 181 11.29 -13.02 30.26
C ILE A 181 12.62 -13.78 30.40
N VAL A 182 13.14 -13.89 31.62
CA VAL A 182 14.36 -14.60 31.89
C VAL A 182 14.24 -16.10 31.58
N ALA A 183 13.13 -16.73 31.95
CA ALA A 183 12.86 -18.14 31.66
C ALA A 183 12.77 -18.42 30.14
N GLN A 184 12.24 -17.48 29.35
CA GLN A 184 12.19 -17.56 27.89
C GLN A 184 13.52 -17.24 27.21
N GLY A 185 14.45 -16.63 27.94
CA GLY A 185 15.67 -16.00 27.44
C GLY A 185 15.39 -14.62 26.81
N ALA A 186 16.02 -13.58 27.32
CA ALA A 186 15.81 -12.20 26.89
C ALA A 186 15.99 -12.05 25.38
N VAL A 187 17.04 -12.59 24.80
CA VAL A 187 17.32 -12.58 23.37
C VAL A 187 16.23 -13.29 22.55
N ASN A 188 15.71 -14.41 23.05
CA ASN A 188 14.64 -15.15 22.37
C ASN A 188 13.32 -14.39 22.36
N SER A 189 13.09 -13.50 23.34
CA SER A 189 11.93 -12.62 23.42
C SER A 189 12.16 -11.23 22.78
N ARG A 190 13.30 -11.03 22.14
CA ARG A 190 13.71 -9.76 21.48
C ARG A 190 13.81 -8.59 22.48
N ARG A 191 14.26 -8.89 23.68
CA ARG A 191 14.43 -7.94 24.77
C ARG A 191 15.87 -7.82 25.17
N VAL A 192 16.26 -6.62 25.57
CA VAL A 192 17.57 -6.34 26.16
C VAL A 192 17.34 -5.92 27.61
N ILE A 193 18.06 -6.58 28.53
CA ILE A 193 18.05 -6.24 29.94
C ILE A 193 19.40 -5.59 30.26
N LEU A 194 19.38 -4.39 30.86
CA LEU A 194 20.57 -3.59 31.17
C LEU A 194 20.71 -3.41 32.70
N ASP A 195 21.88 -3.75 33.22
CA ASP A 195 22.26 -3.52 34.60
C ASP A 195 23.11 -2.25 34.75
N ALA A 196 22.57 -1.26 35.44
CA ALA A 196 23.22 0.05 35.62
C ALA A 196 24.21 0.09 36.79
N ARG A 197 24.44 -1.03 37.48
CA ARG A 197 25.47 -1.12 38.56
C ARG A 197 26.88 -1.11 37.98
N SER A 198 27.90 -0.97 38.86
CA SER A 198 29.30 -1.12 38.43
C SER A 198 29.56 -2.52 37.85
N GLY A 199 30.49 -2.62 36.90
CA GLY A 199 30.88 -3.90 36.29
C GLY A 199 31.35 -4.96 37.29
N GLU A 200 31.99 -4.57 38.37
CA GLU A 200 32.41 -5.51 39.45
C GLU A 200 31.19 -6.14 40.13
N ARG A 201 30.18 -5.35 40.47
CA ARG A 201 28.94 -5.85 41.09
C ARG A 201 28.16 -6.73 40.13
N PHE A 202 28.13 -6.36 38.87
CA PHE A 202 27.52 -7.17 37.80
C PHE A 202 28.19 -8.55 37.69
N GLN A 203 29.53 -8.59 37.70
CA GLN A 203 30.30 -9.83 37.61
C GLN A 203 30.19 -10.71 38.85
N GLY A 204 29.63 -10.21 39.93
CA GLY A 204 29.52 -10.93 41.19
C GLY A 204 30.81 -10.86 42.05
N VAL A 205 31.68 -9.87 41.81
CA VAL A 205 32.85 -9.63 42.65
C VAL A 205 32.38 -9.13 44.03
N VAL A 206 32.71 -9.89 45.05
CA VAL A 206 32.32 -9.58 46.43
C VAL A 206 33.39 -8.69 47.07
N THR A 207 33.03 -7.49 47.41
CA THR A 207 33.79 -6.52 48.21
C THR A 207 33.05 -6.24 49.51
N GLU A 208 33.68 -5.68 50.50
CA GLU A 208 33.03 -5.30 51.74
C GLU A 208 31.85 -4.34 51.52
N ALA A 209 31.98 -3.44 50.57
CA ALA A 209 30.93 -2.52 50.20
C ALA A 209 29.77 -3.23 49.44
N SER A 210 30.07 -4.12 48.49
CA SER A 210 29.04 -4.85 47.75
C SER A 210 28.28 -5.83 48.63
N ALA A 211 28.95 -6.48 49.58
CA ALA A 211 28.34 -7.41 50.53
C ALA A 211 27.28 -6.75 51.44
N LYS A 212 27.44 -5.45 51.73
CA LYS A 212 26.44 -4.67 52.49
C LYS A 212 25.25 -4.26 51.67
N LEU A 213 25.42 -4.20 50.34
CA LEU A 213 24.40 -3.66 49.40
C LEU A 213 23.60 -4.72 48.68
N ASP A 214 24.24 -5.87 48.36
CA ASP A 214 23.65 -6.89 47.51
C ASP A 214 23.43 -8.20 48.33
N PRO A 215 22.18 -8.66 48.51
CA PRO A 215 21.86 -9.91 49.21
C PRO A 215 22.58 -11.14 48.62
N ARG A 216 22.75 -11.18 47.30
CA ARG A 216 23.49 -12.20 46.55
C ARG A 216 24.41 -11.55 45.51
N PRO A 217 25.60 -12.08 45.20
CA PRO A 217 26.46 -11.60 44.14
C PRO A 217 25.93 -12.02 42.78
N GLY A 218 26.26 -11.25 41.71
CA GLY A 218 25.90 -11.56 40.34
C GLY A 218 24.89 -10.62 39.74
N HIS A 219 24.18 -11.07 38.68
CA HIS A 219 23.23 -10.29 37.88
C HIS A 219 22.06 -11.15 37.40
N ILE A 220 21.01 -10.49 36.88
CA ILE A 220 19.83 -11.16 36.28
C ILE A 220 20.29 -11.89 35.01
N PRO A 221 19.97 -13.17 34.81
CA PRO A 221 20.39 -13.94 33.65
C PRO A 221 19.99 -13.31 32.34
N GLY A 222 20.95 -13.20 31.41
CA GLY A 222 20.77 -12.60 30.12
C GLY A 222 20.81 -11.07 30.09
N ALA A 223 21.15 -10.42 31.22
CA ALA A 223 21.39 -8.99 31.25
C ALA A 223 22.78 -8.63 30.70
N PHE A 224 22.92 -7.41 30.18
CA PHE A 224 24.19 -6.82 29.82
C PHE A 224 24.62 -5.76 30.86
N SER A 225 25.91 -5.66 31.11
CA SER A 225 26.47 -4.60 31.96
C SER A 225 26.41 -3.24 31.23
N ALA A 226 25.70 -2.30 31.81
CA ALA A 226 25.55 -0.92 31.32
C ALA A 226 25.72 0.05 32.52
N PRO A 227 26.91 0.15 33.14
CA PRO A 227 27.11 1.04 34.26
C PRO A 227 26.68 2.47 33.93
N TRP A 228 25.84 3.09 34.75
CA TRP A 228 25.27 4.41 34.49
C TRP A 228 26.36 5.47 34.24
N ASN A 229 27.51 5.38 34.92
CA ASN A 229 28.62 6.31 34.76
C ASN A 229 29.35 6.16 33.39
N ALA A 230 29.12 5.08 32.65
CA ALA A 230 29.64 4.93 31.30
C ALA A 230 29.00 5.93 30.32
N SER A 231 27.82 6.50 30.66
CA SER A 231 27.12 7.53 29.89
C SER A 231 27.55 8.95 30.26
N ILE A 232 28.43 9.13 31.27
CA ILE A 232 28.83 10.41 31.78
C ILE A 232 30.30 10.67 31.43
N ASP A 233 30.61 11.88 31.06
CA ASP A 233 31.97 12.40 30.90
C ASP A 233 32.56 12.68 32.31
N THR A 234 33.71 12.10 32.61
CA THR A 234 34.29 12.15 33.95
C THR A 234 34.89 13.50 34.33
N GLU A 235 35.22 14.34 33.31
CA GLU A 235 35.82 15.68 33.56
C GLU A 235 34.75 16.73 33.85
N THR A 236 33.64 16.64 33.10
CA THR A 236 32.55 17.64 33.12
C THR A 236 31.39 17.22 33.98
N SER A 237 31.26 15.97 34.31
CA SER A 237 30.08 15.34 34.92
C SER A 237 28.80 15.48 34.10
N SER A 238 28.93 15.81 32.82
CA SER A 238 27.83 15.93 31.86
C SER A 238 27.58 14.63 31.14
N PHE A 239 26.40 14.47 30.54
CA PHE A 239 26.18 13.35 29.62
C PHE A 239 27.15 13.44 28.45
N LYS A 240 27.63 12.29 27.97
CA LYS A 240 28.39 12.21 26.73
C LYS A 240 27.57 12.69 25.55
N SER A 241 28.22 13.02 24.44
CA SER A 241 27.52 13.46 23.23
C SER A 241 26.49 12.42 22.79
N VAL A 242 25.40 12.87 22.12
CA VAL A 242 24.33 12.01 21.59
C VAL A 242 24.91 10.89 20.72
N GLU A 243 25.93 11.19 19.92
CA GLU A 243 26.60 10.23 19.03
C GLU A 243 27.39 9.17 19.81
N GLU A 244 28.02 9.54 20.92
CA GLU A 244 28.75 8.60 21.78
C GLU A 244 27.79 7.71 22.57
N LEU A 245 26.74 8.31 23.14
CA LEU A 245 25.67 7.56 23.81
C LEU A 245 25.02 6.57 22.84
N ARG A 246 24.73 7.02 21.62
CA ARG A 246 24.14 6.16 20.60
C ARG A 246 25.02 4.97 20.27
N ARG A 247 26.33 5.20 20.02
CA ARG A 247 27.29 4.11 19.78
C ARG A 247 27.41 3.17 20.97
N HIS A 248 27.41 3.70 22.19
CA HIS A 248 27.43 2.89 23.39
C HIS A 248 26.24 1.94 23.49
N TYR A 249 25.03 2.46 23.37
CA TYR A 249 23.82 1.64 23.48
C TYR A 249 23.57 0.73 22.27
N GLU A 250 24.01 1.11 21.08
CA GLU A 250 24.04 0.21 19.92
C GLU A 250 24.97 -0.99 20.17
N SER A 251 26.11 -0.79 20.83
CA SER A 251 27.00 -1.91 21.19
C SER A 251 26.33 -2.90 22.15
N LEU A 252 25.35 -2.44 22.92
CA LEU A 252 24.54 -3.24 23.83
C LEU A 252 23.24 -3.79 23.17
N CYS A 253 23.13 -3.71 21.83
CA CYS A 253 22.00 -4.19 21.04
C CYS A 253 20.65 -3.49 21.31
N VAL A 254 20.64 -2.29 21.88
CA VAL A 254 19.42 -1.52 22.19
C VAL A 254 18.61 -1.20 20.93
N ASP A 255 19.28 -0.87 19.82
CA ASP A 255 18.66 -0.59 18.51
C ASP A 255 18.00 -1.81 17.83
N LEU A 256 18.34 -3.01 18.26
CA LEU A 256 17.85 -4.28 17.72
C LEU A 256 16.71 -4.87 18.56
N ALA A 257 16.50 -4.36 19.76
CA ALA A 257 15.47 -4.86 20.67
C ALA A 257 14.10 -4.26 20.37
N ASP A 258 13.05 -5.03 20.64
CA ASP A 258 11.67 -4.50 20.64
C ASP A 258 11.36 -3.78 21.95
N GLU A 259 12.04 -4.18 23.03
CA GLU A 259 11.86 -3.65 24.36
C GLU A 259 13.19 -3.69 25.13
N VAL A 260 13.49 -2.60 25.79
CA VAL A 260 14.65 -2.47 26.68
C VAL A 260 14.15 -2.37 28.11
N ILE A 261 14.75 -3.15 29.01
CA ILE A 261 14.47 -3.16 30.43
C ILE A 261 15.75 -2.73 31.16
N THR A 262 15.65 -1.80 32.08
CA THR A 262 16.78 -1.35 32.87
C THR A 262 16.54 -1.57 34.37
N TYR A 263 17.57 -1.97 35.07
CA TYR A 263 17.59 -2.10 36.51
C TYR A 263 18.96 -1.71 37.10
N CYS A 264 19.05 -1.55 38.44
CA CYS A 264 20.32 -1.33 39.10
C CYS A 264 20.36 -2.05 40.46
N GLY A 265 20.94 -1.45 41.47
CA GLY A 265 20.90 -1.98 42.85
C GLY A 265 19.53 -1.78 43.52
N SER A 266 18.89 -0.63 43.34
CA SER A 266 17.68 -0.20 44.06
C SER A 266 16.75 0.69 43.25
N GLY A 267 16.91 0.74 41.95
CA GLY A 267 16.04 1.52 41.04
C GLY A 267 16.40 2.99 40.86
N ILE A 268 17.52 3.47 41.43
CA ILE A 268 17.95 4.87 41.33
C ILE A 268 18.78 5.09 40.08
N SER A 269 19.97 4.49 40.01
CA SER A 269 20.88 4.69 38.85
C SER A 269 20.39 4.09 37.56
N ALA A 270 19.41 3.18 37.59
CA ALA A 270 18.71 2.71 36.40
C ALA A 270 17.93 3.85 35.69
N CYS A 271 17.46 4.83 36.44
CA CYS A 271 16.81 6.02 35.89
C CYS A 271 17.79 6.88 35.08
N ALA A 272 19.07 6.93 35.47
CA ALA A 272 20.10 7.62 34.69
C ALA A 272 20.31 6.94 33.30
N ASN A 273 20.26 5.60 33.24
CA ASN A 273 20.29 4.90 31.95
C ASN A 273 19.06 5.18 31.13
N ILE A 274 17.86 5.31 31.71
CA ILE A 274 16.64 5.71 30.98
C ILE A 274 16.84 7.08 30.34
N VAL A 275 17.34 8.07 31.12
CA VAL A 275 17.61 9.41 30.62
C VAL A 275 18.63 9.39 29.50
N ALA A 276 19.73 8.66 29.66
CA ALA A 276 20.79 8.59 28.66
C ALA A 276 20.32 7.89 27.35
N ILE A 277 19.52 6.84 27.45
CA ILE A 277 18.96 6.10 26.29
C ILE A 277 17.96 6.97 25.52
N GLU A 278 17.06 7.66 26.24
CA GLU A 278 16.10 8.58 25.64
C GLU A 278 16.82 9.79 25.01
N HIS A 279 17.84 10.35 25.69
CA HIS A 279 18.66 11.43 25.16
C HIS A 279 19.42 11.01 23.88
N ALA A 280 19.85 9.75 23.79
CA ALA A 280 20.45 9.17 22.59
C ALA A 280 19.44 8.94 21.43
N GLY A 281 18.15 9.20 21.63
CA GLY A 281 17.10 9.07 20.63
C GLY A 281 16.55 7.67 20.45
N PHE A 282 16.70 6.77 21.44
CA PHE A 282 16.04 5.48 21.48
C PHE A 282 14.69 5.56 22.21
N ALA A 283 13.88 4.52 22.06
CA ALA A 283 12.63 4.40 22.81
C ALA A 283 12.90 4.30 24.32
N THR A 284 12.01 4.89 25.13
CA THR A 284 12.12 4.90 26.59
C THR A 284 12.09 3.47 27.15
N PRO A 285 13.12 3.04 27.90
CA PRO A 285 13.17 1.73 28.53
C PRO A 285 12.13 1.56 29.64
N ARG A 286 11.73 0.34 29.90
CA ARG A 286 10.95 0.00 31.10
C ARG A 286 11.88 -0.14 32.32
N LEU A 287 11.40 0.30 33.46
CA LEU A 287 12.13 0.24 34.71
C LEU A 287 11.70 -0.98 35.52
N PHE A 288 12.67 -1.82 35.94
CA PHE A 288 12.46 -2.79 37.01
C PHE A 288 12.74 -2.10 38.34
N VAL A 289 11.70 -1.58 38.98
CA VAL A 289 11.80 -0.73 40.19
C VAL A 289 12.48 -1.46 41.36
N ALA A 290 12.08 -2.70 41.62
CA ALA A 290 12.65 -3.50 42.71
C ALA A 290 14.14 -3.78 42.50
N SER A 291 14.60 -3.76 41.26
CA SER A 291 16.00 -3.90 40.88
C SER A 291 16.69 -5.14 41.48
N TRP A 292 18.02 -5.10 41.53
CA TRP A 292 18.78 -6.22 42.05
C TRP A 292 18.47 -6.56 43.50
N SER A 293 18.27 -5.57 44.38
CA SER A 293 17.96 -5.81 45.79
C SER A 293 16.66 -6.60 45.97
N GLY A 294 15.63 -6.33 45.17
CA GLY A 294 14.39 -7.10 45.21
C GLY A 294 14.46 -8.43 44.47
N TRP A 295 15.25 -8.53 43.38
CA TRP A 295 15.46 -9.79 42.68
C TRP A 295 16.26 -10.77 43.52
N SER A 296 17.39 -10.32 44.07
CA SER A 296 18.33 -11.18 44.81
C SER A 296 17.92 -11.47 46.24
N SER A 297 16.90 -10.81 46.79
CA SER A 297 16.34 -11.15 48.11
C SER A 297 15.59 -12.48 48.12
N ASP A 298 15.06 -12.89 46.97
CA ASP A 298 14.39 -14.17 46.81
C ASP A 298 15.41 -15.26 46.38
N SER A 299 15.54 -16.30 47.14
CA SER A 299 16.49 -17.40 46.89
C SER A 299 16.12 -18.21 45.63
N GLU A 300 14.85 -18.21 45.21
CA GLU A 300 14.37 -18.99 44.09
C GLU A 300 14.67 -18.32 42.75
N THR A 301 14.95 -17.01 42.73
CA THR A 301 15.26 -16.30 41.47
C THR A 301 16.64 -16.71 40.94
N PRO A 302 16.76 -16.95 39.62
CA PRO A 302 18.04 -17.33 39.02
C PRO A 302 19.02 -16.15 39.01
N VAL A 303 20.30 -16.46 39.12
CA VAL A 303 21.42 -15.50 39.17
C VAL A 303 22.55 -16.01 38.30
N ASP A 304 23.09 -15.12 37.44
CA ASP A 304 24.32 -15.35 36.69
C ASP A 304 25.49 -14.55 37.27
N VAL A 305 26.69 -15.01 37.03
CA VAL A 305 27.95 -14.36 37.44
C VAL A 305 28.94 -14.32 36.29
N GLY A 306 29.87 -13.37 36.31
CA GLY A 306 30.90 -13.24 35.29
C GLY A 306 30.61 -12.18 34.23
N ILE A 307 31.41 -12.20 33.16
CA ILE A 307 31.33 -11.21 32.08
C ILE A 307 30.39 -11.73 31.01
N VAL A 308 29.38 -10.93 30.64
CA VAL A 308 28.52 -11.17 29.51
C VAL A 308 28.83 -10.15 28.42
N THR A 309 29.39 -10.61 27.31
CA THR A 309 29.66 -9.75 26.14
C THR A 309 28.49 -9.84 25.15
N PRO A 310 27.89 -8.69 24.76
CA PRO A 310 26.87 -8.68 23.72
C PRO A 310 27.46 -9.14 22.38
N ASP A 311 26.89 -10.21 21.81
CA ASP A 311 27.20 -10.65 20.45
C ASP A 311 26.10 -10.09 19.50
N ARG A 312 26.35 -8.92 18.94
CA ARG A 312 25.44 -8.19 18.09
C ARG A 312 25.03 -9.00 16.84
N ASP A 313 25.96 -9.72 16.22
CA ASP A 313 25.69 -10.51 15.01
C ASP A 313 24.80 -11.72 15.33
N SER A 314 25.08 -12.39 16.43
CA SER A 314 24.23 -13.48 16.93
C SER A 314 22.84 -12.97 17.32
N PHE A 315 22.75 -11.83 18.02
CA PHE A 315 21.48 -11.21 18.40
C PHE A 315 20.66 -10.85 17.16
N ALA A 316 21.25 -10.15 16.19
CA ALA A 316 20.59 -9.78 14.92
C ALA A 316 20.12 -11.01 14.14
N THR A 317 20.91 -12.06 14.09
CA THR A 317 20.57 -13.33 13.44
C THR A 317 19.37 -14.00 14.12
N LYS A 318 19.37 -14.09 15.44
CA LYS A 318 18.27 -14.68 16.24
C LYS A 318 16.99 -13.85 16.10
N VAL A 319 17.06 -12.53 16.20
CA VAL A 319 15.92 -11.61 16.00
C VAL A 319 15.32 -11.79 14.61
N THR A 320 16.14 -11.90 13.56
CA THR A 320 15.68 -12.15 12.19
C THR A 320 15.01 -13.52 12.06
N ALA A 321 15.54 -14.56 12.69
CA ALA A 321 14.97 -15.91 12.67
C ALA A 321 13.60 -15.96 13.38
N ILE A 322 13.48 -15.36 14.56
CA ILE A 322 12.23 -15.27 15.33
C ILE A 322 11.16 -14.53 14.54
N SER A 323 11.50 -13.38 13.96
CA SER A 323 10.58 -12.58 13.14
C SER A 323 10.08 -13.36 11.93
N SER A 324 10.95 -14.11 11.25
CA SER A 324 10.57 -14.93 10.10
C SER A 324 9.63 -16.09 10.49
N ASN A 325 9.79 -16.66 11.69
CA ASN A 325 8.91 -17.70 12.21
C ASN A 325 7.54 -17.13 12.60
N ALA A 326 7.51 -15.98 13.25
CA ALA A 326 6.26 -15.28 13.60
C ALA A 326 5.43 -14.92 12.35
N VAL A 327 6.08 -14.40 11.30
CA VAL A 327 5.41 -14.13 10.02
C VAL A 327 4.86 -15.41 9.38
N ARG A 328 5.61 -16.52 9.47
CA ARG A 328 5.12 -17.82 8.96
C ARG A 328 3.93 -18.33 9.78
N ALA A 329 3.96 -18.22 11.10
CA ALA A 329 2.87 -18.59 11.98
C ALA A 329 1.61 -17.75 11.72
N LEU A 330 1.74 -16.43 11.61
CA LEU A 330 0.65 -15.52 11.27
C LEU A 330 0.00 -15.88 9.92
N ARG A 331 0.82 -16.16 8.90
CA ARG A 331 0.32 -16.56 7.58
C ARG A 331 -0.41 -17.91 7.62
N ARG A 332 0.09 -18.89 8.40
CA ARG A 332 -0.58 -20.17 8.59
C ARG A 332 -1.93 -20.00 9.30
N ALA A 333 -1.97 -19.19 10.36
CA ALA A 333 -3.22 -18.88 11.06
C ALA A 333 -4.25 -18.22 10.14
N ARG A 334 -3.84 -17.19 9.38
CA ARG A 334 -4.71 -16.53 8.38
C ARG A 334 -5.19 -17.51 7.29
N GLN A 335 -4.31 -18.41 6.83
CA GLN A 335 -4.69 -19.41 5.83
C GLN A 335 -5.70 -20.40 6.41
N LYS A 336 -5.50 -20.85 7.65
CA LYS A 336 -6.42 -21.75 8.35
C LYS A 336 -7.80 -21.10 8.51
N ASN A 337 -7.86 -19.84 8.96
CA ASN A 337 -9.10 -19.10 9.12
C ASN A 337 -9.82 -18.92 7.77
N ARG A 338 -9.10 -18.53 6.71
CA ARG A 338 -9.70 -18.41 5.36
C ARG A 338 -10.23 -19.72 4.81
N LEU A 339 -9.59 -20.85 5.10
CA LEU A 339 -10.06 -22.17 4.68
C LEU A 339 -11.27 -22.62 5.49
N ALA A 340 -11.36 -22.20 6.77
CA ALA A 340 -12.52 -22.47 7.62
C ALA A 340 -13.77 -21.66 7.22
N GLU A 341 -13.56 -20.46 6.63
CA GLU A 341 -14.65 -19.59 6.14
C GLU A 341 -15.14 -19.95 4.71
N VAL A 342 -14.42 -20.83 3.99
CA VAL A 342 -14.80 -21.20 2.63
C VAL A 342 -15.89 -22.27 2.68
N GLU A 343 -17.09 -21.91 2.25
CA GLU A 343 -18.11 -22.88 1.91
C GLU A 343 -17.70 -23.66 0.65
N TRP A 344 -17.25 -24.89 0.85
CA TRP A 344 -16.70 -25.74 -0.21
C TRP A 344 -17.67 -25.95 -1.36
N PHE A 345 -18.96 -25.99 -1.08
CA PHE A 345 -20.00 -26.14 -2.10
C PHE A 345 -20.02 -24.89 -3.01
N GLU A 346 -20.00 -23.70 -2.42
CA GLU A 346 -19.97 -22.44 -3.18
C GLU A 346 -18.69 -22.29 -3.99
N ALA A 347 -17.54 -22.68 -3.43
CA ALA A 347 -16.26 -22.68 -4.14
C ALA A 347 -16.29 -23.64 -5.34
N LEU A 348 -16.82 -24.84 -5.17
CA LEU A 348 -16.95 -25.83 -6.23
C LEU A 348 -17.92 -25.36 -7.32
N TYR A 349 -19.04 -24.76 -6.93
CA TYR A 349 -20.02 -24.20 -7.85
C TYR A 349 -19.44 -23.06 -8.67
N ARG A 350 -18.65 -22.17 -8.07
CA ARG A 350 -17.93 -21.10 -8.78
C ARG A 350 -16.91 -21.65 -9.77
N VAL A 351 -16.18 -22.70 -9.41
CA VAL A 351 -15.24 -23.38 -10.31
C VAL A 351 -15.99 -24.03 -11.46
N TYR A 352 -17.11 -24.71 -11.19
CA TYR A 352 -17.97 -25.30 -12.22
C TYR A 352 -18.51 -24.23 -13.19
N LEU A 353 -19.06 -23.13 -12.67
CA LEU A 353 -19.55 -22.02 -13.49
C LEU A 353 -18.43 -21.42 -14.34
N ALA A 354 -17.26 -21.20 -13.75
CA ALA A 354 -16.11 -20.68 -14.48
C ALA A 354 -15.68 -21.66 -15.60
N ALA A 355 -15.59 -22.96 -15.29
CA ALA A 355 -15.26 -24.00 -16.28
C ALA A 355 -16.30 -24.06 -17.40
N PHE A 356 -17.59 -23.96 -17.08
CA PHE A 356 -18.67 -23.94 -18.05
C PHE A 356 -18.62 -22.70 -18.95
N ILE A 357 -18.44 -21.52 -18.38
CA ILE A 357 -18.37 -20.26 -19.14
C ILE A 357 -17.11 -20.23 -20.02
N PHE A 358 -15.94 -20.55 -19.45
CA PHE A 358 -14.68 -20.57 -20.18
C PHE A 358 -14.63 -21.71 -21.19
N GLY A 359 -15.03 -22.91 -20.79
CA GLY A 359 -15.08 -24.08 -21.67
C GLY A 359 -16.10 -23.88 -22.79
N GLY A 360 -17.32 -23.43 -22.47
CA GLY A 360 -18.34 -23.12 -23.46
C GLY A 360 -17.91 -21.99 -24.40
N GLY A 361 -17.27 -20.96 -23.88
CA GLY A 361 -16.69 -19.87 -24.67
C GLY A 361 -15.61 -20.36 -25.64
N ILE A 362 -14.72 -21.24 -25.18
CA ILE A 362 -13.68 -21.84 -26.04
C ILE A 362 -14.31 -22.71 -27.14
N LEU A 363 -15.31 -23.53 -26.79
CA LEU A 363 -16.02 -24.37 -27.77
C LEU A 363 -16.78 -23.50 -28.78
N PHE A 364 -17.43 -22.44 -28.34
CA PHE A 364 -18.12 -21.51 -29.23
C PHE A 364 -17.14 -20.81 -30.18
N ILE A 365 -16.04 -20.26 -29.67
CA ILE A 365 -15.00 -19.63 -30.51
C ILE A 365 -14.38 -20.67 -31.44
N SER A 366 -14.14 -21.89 -30.95
CA SER A 366 -13.63 -23.02 -31.75
C SER A 366 -14.57 -23.36 -32.91
N GLY A 367 -15.89 -23.35 -32.69
CA GLY A 367 -16.90 -23.59 -33.74
C GLY A 367 -16.95 -22.50 -34.82
N LEU A 368 -16.48 -21.27 -34.49
CA LEU A 368 -16.39 -20.18 -35.46
C LEU A 368 -15.16 -20.29 -36.39
N VAL A 369 -14.20 -21.14 -36.08
CA VAL A 369 -12.99 -21.36 -36.90
C VAL A 369 -13.27 -22.52 -37.87
N PRO A 370 -13.28 -22.31 -39.20
CA PRO A 370 -13.46 -23.39 -40.18
C PRO A 370 -12.33 -24.42 -40.09
N ASP A 371 -12.65 -25.69 -40.20
CA ASP A 371 -11.64 -26.80 -40.26
C ASP A 371 -10.97 -26.92 -41.62
N LYS A 372 -11.10 -25.94 -42.50
CA LYS A 372 -10.46 -25.93 -43.80
C LYS A 372 -9.02 -25.42 -43.68
N PRO A 373 -8.01 -26.17 -44.13
CA PRO A 373 -6.62 -25.72 -44.16
C PRO A 373 -6.51 -24.45 -45.03
N VAL A 374 -5.59 -23.54 -44.61
CA VAL A 374 -5.26 -22.37 -45.43
C VAL A 374 -4.45 -22.81 -46.65
N ALA A 375 -4.49 -22.01 -47.73
CA ALA A 375 -3.66 -22.22 -48.90
C ALA A 375 -2.17 -22.21 -48.52
N ASP A 376 -1.36 -23.03 -49.18
CA ASP A 376 0.08 -23.18 -48.91
C ASP A 376 0.85 -21.85 -48.97
N SER A 377 0.46 -20.93 -49.88
CA SER A 377 1.03 -19.59 -49.96
C SER A 377 0.77 -18.78 -48.70
N MET A 378 -0.44 -18.84 -48.16
CA MET A 378 -0.79 -18.11 -46.92
C MET A 378 -0.11 -18.76 -45.71
N ALA A 379 0.02 -20.07 -45.65
CA ALA A 379 0.79 -20.74 -44.62
C ALA A 379 2.26 -20.33 -44.66
N ALA A 380 2.88 -20.25 -45.84
CA ALA A 380 4.25 -19.75 -46.03
C ALA A 380 4.42 -18.31 -45.53
N ASP A 381 3.46 -17.44 -45.81
CA ASP A 381 3.46 -16.05 -45.31
C ASP A 381 3.35 -15.96 -43.78
N VAL A 382 2.54 -16.80 -43.15
CA VAL A 382 2.46 -16.91 -41.68
C VAL A 382 3.80 -17.34 -41.11
N PHE A 383 4.50 -18.33 -41.73
CA PHE A 383 5.81 -18.77 -41.24
C PHE A 383 6.91 -17.72 -41.47
N LYS A 384 6.78 -16.90 -42.50
CA LYS A 384 7.74 -15.86 -42.86
C LYS A 384 7.59 -14.60 -41.97
N PHE A 385 6.38 -14.09 -41.88
CA PHE A 385 6.08 -12.82 -41.20
C PHE A 385 5.51 -12.99 -39.78
N GLY A 386 4.99 -14.19 -39.45
CA GLY A 386 4.40 -14.50 -38.13
C GLY A 386 5.31 -14.22 -36.94
N PRO A 387 6.63 -14.60 -36.98
CA PRO A 387 7.53 -14.30 -35.88
C PRO A 387 7.58 -12.83 -35.49
N ALA A 388 7.62 -11.93 -36.45
CA ALA A 388 7.67 -10.50 -36.21
C ALA A 388 6.35 -9.97 -35.59
N TRP A 389 5.21 -10.39 -36.10
CA TRP A 389 3.90 -9.96 -35.57
C TRP A 389 3.56 -10.59 -34.21
N LEU A 390 3.82 -11.87 -34.02
CA LEU A 390 3.59 -12.56 -32.77
C LEU A 390 4.60 -12.12 -31.68
N GLY A 391 5.79 -11.70 -32.11
CA GLY A 391 6.83 -11.12 -31.26
C GLY A 391 6.40 -9.80 -30.62
N LEU A 392 5.51 -9.07 -31.29
CA LEU A 392 4.94 -7.83 -30.73
C LEU A 392 4.24 -8.06 -29.38
N VAL A 393 3.65 -9.24 -29.15
CA VAL A 393 3.01 -9.58 -27.87
C VAL A 393 4.04 -9.62 -26.74
N GLY A 394 5.22 -10.20 -26.96
CA GLY A 394 6.31 -10.21 -25.97
C GLY A 394 6.84 -8.82 -25.70
N ILE A 395 7.02 -8.01 -26.73
CA ILE A 395 7.46 -6.62 -26.61
C ILE A 395 6.43 -5.76 -25.86
N LEU A 396 5.14 -5.94 -26.14
CA LEU A 396 4.05 -5.29 -25.40
C LEU A 396 4.04 -5.74 -23.94
N ALA A 397 4.29 -7.02 -23.67
CA ALA A 397 4.40 -7.53 -22.30
C ALA A 397 5.53 -6.85 -21.54
N VAL A 398 6.73 -6.72 -22.15
CA VAL A 398 7.86 -5.99 -21.56
C VAL A 398 7.51 -4.51 -21.34
N ALA A 399 6.97 -3.83 -22.33
CA ALA A 399 6.62 -2.41 -22.24
C ALA A 399 5.57 -2.14 -21.15
N MET A 400 4.54 -2.99 -21.07
CA MET A 400 3.55 -2.94 -19.99
C MET A 400 4.17 -3.26 -18.64
N GLY A 401 5.11 -4.20 -18.58
CA GLY A 401 5.86 -4.54 -17.38
C GLY A 401 6.67 -3.35 -16.86
N LEU A 402 7.49 -2.73 -17.71
CA LEU A 402 8.26 -1.53 -17.38
C LEU A 402 7.38 -0.39 -16.86
N ARG A 403 6.25 -0.14 -17.53
CA ARG A 403 5.30 0.88 -17.12
C ARG A 403 4.59 0.53 -15.81
N SER A 404 4.23 -0.73 -15.58
CA SER A 404 3.66 -1.20 -14.31
C SER A 404 4.66 -1.05 -13.17
N GLY A 405 5.92 -1.45 -13.40
CA GLY A 405 7.01 -1.33 -12.43
C GLY A 405 7.29 0.10 -12.01
N SER A 406 7.33 1.03 -12.97
CA SER A 406 7.54 2.47 -12.70
C SER A 406 6.42 3.14 -11.89
N ARG A 407 5.24 2.50 -11.77
CA ARG A 407 4.06 2.97 -11.04
C ARG A 407 3.78 2.21 -9.73
N GLY A 408 4.74 1.49 -9.19
CA GLY A 408 4.57 0.75 -7.94
C GLY A 408 4.57 -0.77 -8.10
N GLY A 409 4.91 -1.26 -9.28
CA GLY A 409 5.20 -2.67 -9.57
C GLY A 409 3.98 -3.58 -9.71
N PRO A 410 4.23 -4.85 -9.99
CA PRO A 410 3.17 -5.83 -10.24
C PRO A 410 2.58 -6.38 -8.93
N LEU A 411 3.20 -6.10 -7.78
CA LEU A 411 2.82 -6.69 -6.50
C LEU A 411 1.60 -5.96 -5.92
N ALA A 412 0.69 -6.74 -5.39
CA ALA A 412 -0.41 -6.29 -4.56
C ALA A 412 -0.32 -7.07 -3.25
N ILE A 413 -0.16 -6.36 -2.14
CA ILE A 413 0.00 -6.90 -0.80
C ILE A 413 -1.19 -6.42 0.02
N GLU A 414 -1.60 -7.15 1.04
CA GLU A 414 -2.65 -6.69 1.94
C GLU A 414 -2.17 -5.45 2.71
N GLU A 415 -3.03 -4.46 2.88
CA GLU A 415 -2.68 -3.20 3.56
C GLU A 415 -2.15 -3.43 4.97
N ALA A 416 -2.73 -4.39 5.68
CA ALA A 416 -2.26 -4.81 7.01
C ALA A 416 -0.82 -5.35 6.97
N ASP A 417 -0.45 -6.12 5.93
CA ASP A 417 0.92 -6.63 5.79
C ASP A 417 1.92 -5.50 5.49
N VAL A 418 1.50 -4.45 4.77
CA VAL A 418 2.35 -3.29 4.53
C VAL A 418 2.59 -2.51 5.81
N ARG A 419 1.52 -2.25 6.60
CA ARG A 419 1.61 -1.44 7.83
C ARG A 419 2.31 -2.16 8.99
N HIS A 420 2.09 -3.46 9.14
CA HIS A 420 2.56 -4.20 10.33
C HIS A 420 3.73 -5.14 10.05
N VAL A 421 3.85 -5.69 8.83
CA VAL A 421 4.90 -6.67 8.52
C VAL A 421 6.09 -6.04 7.82
N LEU A 422 5.87 -5.13 6.85
CA LEU A 422 6.97 -4.51 6.11
C LEU A 422 7.67 -3.37 6.87
N LEU A 423 7.05 -2.83 7.92
CA LEU A 423 7.67 -1.86 8.84
C LEU A 423 8.36 -2.55 10.02
N ALA A 424 8.05 -3.83 10.28
CA ALA A 424 8.76 -4.61 11.28
C ALA A 424 10.22 -4.90 10.84
N PRO A 425 11.15 -5.18 11.77
CA PRO A 425 12.55 -5.50 11.46
C PRO A 425 12.70 -6.90 10.84
N VAL A 426 12.06 -7.09 9.69
CA VAL A 426 12.08 -8.34 8.90
C VAL A 426 12.68 -8.04 7.53
N SER A 427 13.47 -8.98 6.99
CA SER A 427 14.00 -8.80 5.64
C SER A 427 12.87 -8.67 4.62
N ARG A 428 12.73 -7.48 4.01
CA ARG A 428 11.71 -7.15 3.01
C ARG A 428 11.68 -8.15 1.85
N GLN A 429 12.86 -8.59 1.44
CA GLN A 429 12.98 -9.58 0.36
C GLN A 429 12.22 -10.88 0.70
N ARG A 430 12.35 -11.41 1.92
CA ARG A 430 11.67 -12.64 2.35
C ARG A 430 10.15 -12.46 2.43
N VAL A 431 9.69 -11.29 2.86
CA VAL A 431 8.25 -10.97 2.92
C VAL A 431 7.65 -10.88 1.53
N LEU A 432 8.32 -10.21 0.58
CA LEU A 432 7.85 -9.94 -0.77
C LEU A 432 8.00 -11.14 -1.72
N LEU A 433 8.86 -12.11 -1.40
CA LEU A 433 9.15 -13.25 -2.28
C LEU A 433 7.88 -14.06 -2.61
N ARG A 434 7.09 -14.41 -1.61
CA ARG A 434 5.85 -15.20 -1.81
C ARG A 434 4.81 -14.48 -2.68
N PRO A 435 4.44 -13.21 -2.43
CA PRO A 435 3.57 -12.45 -3.34
C PRO A 435 4.13 -12.32 -4.76
N ALA A 436 5.46 -12.16 -4.91
CA ALA A 436 6.10 -12.07 -6.21
C ALA A 436 5.98 -13.38 -6.99
N VAL A 437 6.28 -14.52 -6.36
CA VAL A 437 6.14 -15.86 -6.98
C VAL A 437 4.68 -16.18 -7.31
N GLN A 438 3.73 -15.82 -6.42
CA GLN A 438 2.30 -16.00 -6.70
C GLN A 438 1.86 -15.17 -7.91
N ARG A 439 2.30 -13.92 -8.02
CA ARG A 439 2.00 -13.05 -9.15
C ARG A 439 2.61 -13.60 -10.45
N LEU A 440 3.86 -14.07 -10.38
CA LEU A 440 4.53 -14.70 -11.52
C LEU A 440 3.76 -15.92 -12.01
N ARG A 441 3.45 -16.85 -11.10
CA ARG A 441 2.70 -18.06 -11.43
C ARG A 441 1.34 -17.75 -12.04
N SER A 442 0.57 -16.81 -11.47
CA SER A 442 -0.74 -16.46 -12.00
C SER A 442 -0.66 -15.76 -13.37
N ALA A 443 0.35 -14.93 -13.61
CA ALA A 443 0.54 -14.29 -14.91
C ALA A 443 0.97 -15.29 -15.98
N MET A 444 1.91 -16.17 -15.66
CA MET A 444 2.35 -17.24 -16.57
C MET A 444 1.21 -18.20 -16.89
N PHE A 445 0.44 -18.64 -15.89
CA PHE A 445 -0.68 -19.55 -16.07
C PHE A 445 -1.77 -18.96 -16.97
N ALA A 446 -2.19 -17.73 -16.71
CA ALA A 446 -3.21 -17.05 -17.51
C ALA A 446 -2.74 -16.83 -18.96
N ALA A 447 -1.50 -16.38 -19.14
CA ALA A 447 -0.95 -16.14 -20.47
C ALA A 447 -0.67 -17.46 -21.24
N SER A 448 -0.23 -18.49 -20.52
CA SER A 448 -0.05 -19.85 -21.08
C SER A 448 -1.38 -20.43 -21.56
N GLY A 449 -2.44 -20.31 -20.76
CA GLY A 449 -3.78 -20.79 -21.14
C GLY A 449 -4.31 -20.07 -22.39
N ALA A 450 -4.20 -18.74 -22.43
CA ALA A 450 -4.58 -17.96 -23.60
C ALA A 450 -3.76 -18.33 -24.84
N GLY A 451 -2.45 -18.52 -24.67
CA GLY A 451 -1.55 -18.97 -25.74
C GLY A 451 -1.89 -20.38 -26.24
N ALA A 452 -2.20 -21.31 -25.33
CA ALA A 452 -2.61 -22.68 -25.69
C ALA A 452 -3.88 -22.68 -26.54
N VAL A 453 -4.88 -21.91 -26.16
CA VAL A 453 -6.13 -21.77 -26.93
C VAL A 453 -5.85 -21.16 -28.31
N ALA A 454 -5.04 -20.12 -28.38
CA ALA A 454 -4.65 -19.51 -29.66
C ALA A 454 -3.91 -20.51 -30.57
N GLY A 455 -2.97 -21.27 -29.99
CA GLY A 455 -2.25 -22.31 -30.69
C GLY A 455 -3.18 -23.42 -31.20
N GLN A 456 -4.07 -23.93 -30.37
CA GLN A 456 -5.08 -24.92 -30.73
C GLN A 456 -5.96 -24.45 -31.90
N LEU A 457 -6.36 -23.21 -31.90
CA LEU A 457 -7.16 -22.61 -32.99
C LEU A 457 -6.33 -22.45 -34.29
N ALA A 458 -5.04 -22.11 -34.15
CA ALA A 458 -4.11 -22.02 -35.27
C ALA A 458 -3.90 -23.41 -35.92
N GLY A 459 -3.71 -24.47 -35.10
CA GLY A 459 -3.53 -25.82 -35.56
C GLY A 459 -4.73 -26.45 -36.29
N ARG A 460 -5.92 -25.82 -36.26
CA ARG A 460 -7.05 -26.21 -37.09
C ARG A 460 -6.92 -25.81 -38.54
N ARG A 461 -6.11 -24.81 -38.83
CA ARG A 461 -5.96 -24.24 -40.18
C ARG A 461 -4.56 -24.32 -40.75
N LEU A 462 -3.55 -24.42 -39.87
CA LEU A 462 -2.14 -24.53 -40.25
C LEU A 462 -1.69 -26.00 -40.23
N PRO A 463 -0.69 -26.35 -41.02
CA PRO A 463 -0.15 -27.72 -41.02
C PRO A 463 0.42 -28.09 -39.64
N GLY A 464 0.51 -29.39 -39.33
CA GLY A 464 1.01 -29.92 -38.08
C GLY A 464 -0.10 -30.37 -37.10
N SER A 465 0.32 -30.87 -35.93
CA SER A 465 -0.62 -31.39 -34.96
C SER A 465 -1.17 -30.27 -34.07
N GLY A 466 -2.50 -30.26 -33.82
CA GLY A 466 -3.14 -29.28 -32.93
C GLY A 466 -2.55 -29.26 -31.50
N MET A 467 -2.09 -30.42 -31.00
CA MET A 467 -1.42 -30.54 -29.70
C MET A 467 -0.07 -29.80 -29.70
N ALA A 468 0.73 -29.98 -30.76
CA ALA A 468 2.01 -29.27 -30.86
C ALA A 468 1.81 -27.74 -30.92
N TRP A 469 0.79 -27.28 -31.66
CA TRP A 469 0.40 -25.86 -31.68
C TRP A 469 -0.10 -25.35 -30.34
N ALA A 470 -0.88 -26.13 -29.59
CA ALA A 470 -1.33 -25.76 -28.25
C ALA A 470 -0.16 -25.65 -27.28
N MET A 471 0.79 -26.60 -27.32
CA MET A 471 1.99 -26.58 -26.46
C MET A 471 2.93 -25.41 -26.78
N SER A 472 3.19 -25.16 -28.07
CA SER A 472 4.01 -24.02 -28.51
C SER A 472 3.35 -22.69 -28.13
N GLY A 473 2.04 -22.55 -28.33
CA GLY A 473 1.26 -21.39 -27.89
C GLY A 473 1.28 -21.21 -26.38
N ALA A 474 1.19 -22.29 -25.60
CA ALA A 474 1.32 -22.25 -24.15
C ALA A 474 2.70 -21.72 -23.70
N LEU A 475 3.78 -22.21 -24.30
CA LEU A 475 5.14 -21.76 -24.01
C LEU A 475 5.37 -20.30 -24.39
N TRP A 476 4.89 -19.91 -25.56
CA TRP A 476 4.91 -18.52 -26.03
C TRP A 476 4.19 -17.58 -25.06
N GLY A 477 2.96 -17.94 -24.64
CA GLY A 477 2.19 -17.17 -23.66
C GLY A 477 2.85 -17.12 -22.30
N ALA A 478 3.34 -18.25 -21.78
CA ALA A 478 4.05 -18.32 -20.50
C ALA A 478 5.27 -17.40 -20.48
N THR A 479 6.06 -17.41 -21.58
CA THR A 479 7.23 -16.54 -21.73
C THR A 479 6.83 -15.07 -21.74
N ALA A 480 5.75 -14.68 -22.42
CA ALA A 480 5.24 -13.32 -22.42
C ALA A 480 4.79 -12.89 -21.00
N GLY A 481 4.10 -13.77 -20.26
CA GLY A 481 3.72 -13.52 -18.85
C GLY A 481 4.92 -13.36 -17.92
N ALA A 482 5.96 -14.16 -18.12
CA ALA A 482 7.23 -14.11 -17.41
C ALA A 482 7.99 -12.80 -17.69
N LEU A 483 8.10 -12.40 -18.96
CA LEU A 483 8.69 -11.13 -19.39
C LEU A 483 7.97 -9.93 -18.76
N PHE A 484 6.64 -9.94 -18.74
CA PHE A 484 5.85 -8.89 -18.10
C PHE A 484 6.21 -8.73 -16.62
N VAL A 485 6.18 -9.81 -15.85
CA VAL A 485 6.45 -9.76 -14.40
C VAL A 485 7.91 -9.45 -14.12
N GLY A 486 8.85 -10.08 -14.84
CA GLY A 486 10.28 -9.82 -14.70
C GLY A 486 10.65 -8.37 -14.97
N ALA A 487 10.17 -7.81 -16.09
CA ALA A 487 10.38 -6.39 -16.43
C ALA A 487 9.75 -5.46 -15.39
N ALA A 488 8.57 -5.79 -14.85
CA ALA A 488 7.91 -4.98 -13.83
C ALA A 488 8.66 -4.99 -12.49
N LEU A 489 9.15 -6.15 -12.05
CA LEU A 489 9.95 -6.26 -10.82
C LEU A 489 11.26 -5.49 -10.95
N CYS A 490 11.98 -5.64 -12.06
CA CYS A 490 13.21 -4.91 -12.33
C CYS A 490 12.97 -3.39 -12.38
N ALA A 491 11.97 -2.93 -13.11
CA ALA A 491 11.66 -1.50 -13.24
C ALA A 491 11.31 -0.86 -11.89
N HIS A 492 10.58 -1.57 -11.01
CA HIS A 492 10.25 -1.08 -9.67
C HIS A 492 11.49 -1.04 -8.77
N SER A 493 12.29 -2.09 -8.74
CA SER A 493 13.49 -2.18 -7.91
C SER A 493 14.57 -1.19 -8.31
N LEU A 494 14.68 -0.89 -9.61
CA LEU A 494 15.58 0.13 -10.17
C LEU A 494 15.00 1.55 -10.10
N LYS A 495 13.77 1.71 -9.57
CA LYS A 495 13.07 3.01 -9.44
C LYS A 495 12.98 3.78 -10.76
N LEU A 496 12.74 3.08 -11.89
CA LEU A 496 12.63 3.71 -13.19
C LEU A 496 11.54 4.78 -13.20
N ARG A 497 11.85 5.97 -13.74
CA ARG A 497 10.86 7.03 -13.90
C ARG A 497 9.82 6.65 -14.96
N GLY A 498 8.55 7.00 -14.76
CA GLY A 498 7.46 6.60 -15.65
C GLY A 498 7.62 7.06 -17.10
N TRP A 499 8.26 8.21 -17.35
CA TRP A 499 8.58 8.67 -18.70
C TRP A 499 9.66 7.81 -19.37
N MET A 500 10.71 7.39 -18.64
CA MET A 500 11.76 6.50 -19.16
C MET A 500 11.18 5.15 -19.56
N ALA A 501 10.34 4.56 -18.69
CA ALA A 501 9.64 3.32 -18.99
C ALA A 501 8.76 3.43 -20.25
N SER A 502 8.11 4.59 -20.45
CA SER A 502 7.28 4.82 -21.63
C SER A 502 8.09 5.03 -22.90
N VAL A 503 9.22 5.74 -22.83
CA VAL A 503 10.13 5.95 -23.98
C VAL A 503 10.78 4.62 -24.38
N LEU A 504 11.31 3.87 -23.41
CA LEU A 504 11.95 2.58 -23.67
C LEU A 504 10.94 1.57 -24.27
N GLY A 505 9.76 1.46 -23.65
CA GLY A 505 8.69 0.58 -24.17
C GLY A 505 8.22 1.02 -25.56
N GLY A 506 8.05 2.32 -25.79
CA GLY A 506 7.66 2.86 -27.10
C GLY A 506 8.71 2.62 -28.18
N ALA A 507 9.99 2.78 -27.84
CA ALA A 507 11.09 2.51 -28.78
C ALA A 507 11.16 1.02 -29.18
N LEU A 508 10.98 0.10 -28.21
CA LEU A 508 10.93 -1.33 -28.48
C LEU A 508 9.76 -1.69 -29.38
N ILE A 509 8.57 -1.13 -29.12
CA ILE A 509 7.38 -1.37 -29.95
C ILE A 509 7.59 -0.81 -31.35
N ALA A 510 8.12 0.41 -31.48
CA ALA A 510 8.38 1.03 -32.78
C ALA A 510 9.40 0.21 -33.60
N TRP A 511 10.48 -0.27 -32.92
CA TRP A 511 11.45 -1.14 -33.57
C TRP A 511 10.79 -2.43 -34.07
N GLN A 512 10.01 -3.13 -33.21
CA GLN A 512 9.31 -4.36 -33.60
C GLN A 512 8.33 -4.14 -34.75
N ILE A 513 7.58 -3.04 -34.77
CA ILE A 513 6.67 -2.72 -35.90
C ILE A 513 7.47 -2.47 -37.16
N ALA A 514 8.57 -1.70 -37.10
CA ALA A 514 9.38 -1.39 -38.27
C ALA A 514 9.98 -2.65 -38.91
N THR A 515 10.34 -3.65 -38.11
CA THR A 515 10.88 -4.93 -38.62
C THR A 515 9.80 -5.88 -39.09
N ALA A 516 8.54 -5.72 -38.64
CA ALA A 516 7.42 -6.51 -39.10
C ALA A 516 6.89 -6.09 -40.48
N LEU A 517 7.35 -4.95 -41.04
CA LEU A 517 6.96 -4.52 -42.38
C LEU A 517 7.64 -5.39 -43.45
N PRO A 518 6.94 -5.74 -44.56
CA PRO A 518 7.45 -6.64 -45.60
C PRO A 518 8.75 -6.20 -46.26
N SER A 519 9.04 -4.90 -46.25
CA SER A 519 10.26 -4.32 -46.84
C SER A 519 11.49 -4.40 -45.91
N SER A 520 11.33 -4.80 -44.66
CA SER A 520 12.43 -4.82 -43.69
C SER A 520 13.24 -6.11 -43.76
N GLN A 521 14.56 -5.98 -43.84
CA GLN A 521 15.52 -7.08 -43.70
C GLN A 521 16.07 -7.20 -42.28
N LEU A 522 15.66 -6.30 -41.38
CA LEU A 522 16.13 -6.26 -40.00
C LEU A 522 15.30 -7.22 -39.14
N SER A 523 15.93 -7.86 -38.17
CA SER A 523 15.25 -8.66 -37.16
C SER A 523 14.78 -7.78 -35.99
N GLY A 524 13.58 -8.07 -35.49
CA GLY A 524 13.00 -7.39 -34.36
C GLY A 524 13.38 -8.01 -33.01
N PRO A 525 13.37 -7.22 -31.93
CA PRO A 525 13.72 -7.70 -30.60
C PRO A 525 12.76 -8.78 -30.07
N GLY A 526 11.56 -8.91 -30.64
CA GLY A 526 10.54 -9.89 -30.26
C GLY A 526 10.44 -11.10 -31.20
N ASP A 527 11.16 -11.12 -32.35
CA ASP A 527 11.00 -12.16 -33.38
C ASP A 527 11.23 -13.57 -32.85
N LEU A 528 12.24 -13.76 -32.02
CA LEU A 528 12.52 -15.04 -31.39
C LEU A 528 11.37 -15.48 -30.46
N GLN A 529 10.77 -14.53 -29.73
CA GLN A 529 9.61 -14.82 -28.86
C GLN A 529 8.37 -15.16 -29.72
N GLY A 530 8.18 -14.45 -30.85
CA GLY A 530 7.12 -14.79 -31.81
C GLY A 530 7.35 -16.13 -32.49
N GLY A 531 8.61 -16.52 -32.73
CA GLY A 531 9.00 -17.83 -33.26
C GLY A 531 8.56 -19.00 -32.37
N LEU A 532 8.56 -18.84 -31.04
CA LEU A 532 8.05 -19.86 -30.11
C LEU A 532 6.59 -20.24 -30.38
N ALA A 533 5.76 -19.32 -30.85
CA ALA A 533 4.38 -19.63 -31.21
C ALA A 533 4.26 -20.56 -32.41
N LEU A 534 5.30 -20.65 -33.27
CA LEU A 534 5.33 -21.44 -34.47
C LEU A 534 6.03 -22.80 -34.29
N TRP A 535 6.42 -23.19 -33.08
CA TRP A 535 7.05 -24.47 -32.76
C TRP A 535 6.15 -25.67 -33.04
N GLY A 536 4.85 -25.45 -33.25
CA GLY A 536 3.95 -26.51 -33.70
C GLY A 536 4.35 -27.18 -35.02
N GLU A 537 5.09 -26.44 -35.88
CA GLU A 537 5.54 -26.92 -37.16
C GLU A 537 7.07 -26.91 -37.27
N ARG A 538 7.73 -25.91 -36.69
CA ARG A 538 9.19 -25.76 -36.79
C ARG A 538 9.81 -25.60 -35.39
N THR A 539 10.83 -26.41 -35.08
CA THR A 539 11.56 -26.33 -33.81
C THR A 539 12.94 -25.74 -34.05
N ARG A 540 13.15 -24.49 -33.58
CA ARG A 540 14.46 -23.83 -33.60
C ARG A 540 14.90 -23.53 -32.18
N THR A 541 16.03 -24.10 -31.74
CA THR A 541 16.54 -23.92 -30.36
C THR A 541 16.84 -22.47 -29.98
N VAL A 542 17.22 -21.64 -30.94
CA VAL A 542 17.45 -20.18 -30.73
C VAL A 542 16.20 -19.45 -30.28
N GLU A 543 15.01 -19.93 -30.63
CA GLU A 543 13.73 -19.34 -30.21
C GLU A 543 13.43 -19.55 -28.71
N LEU A 544 14.23 -20.33 -27.97
CA LEU A 544 14.17 -20.45 -26.51
C LEU A 544 14.87 -19.27 -25.77
N VAL A 545 15.71 -18.50 -26.48
CA VAL A 545 16.44 -17.37 -25.86
C VAL A 545 15.53 -16.41 -25.08
N PRO A 546 14.32 -16.01 -25.55
CA PRO A 546 13.41 -15.17 -24.79
C PRO A 546 12.97 -15.79 -23.48
N SER A 547 12.82 -17.12 -23.40
CA SER A 547 12.48 -17.81 -22.15
C SER A 547 13.63 -17.74 -21.15
N VAL A 548 14.89 -17.85 -21.62
CA VAL A 548 16.09 -17.65 -20.79
C VAL A 548 16.19 -16.20 -20.32
N VAL A 549 15.97 -15.24 -21.21
CA VAL A 549 15.94 -13.80 -20.85
C VAL A 549 14.85 -13.52 -19.81
N ALA A 550 13.67 -14.10 -19.97
CA ALA A 550 12.59 -13.97 -18.98
C ALA A 550 13.00 -14.54 -17.61
N ALA A 551 13.64 -15.71 -17.59
CA ALA A 551 14.15 -16.33 -16.37
C ALA A 551 15.21 -15.45 -15.68
N LEU A 552 16.13 -14.86 -16.45
CA LEU A 552 17.14 -13.92 -15.93
C LEU A 552 16.49 -12.65 -15.36
N LEU A 553 15.53 -12.04 -16.05
CA LEU A 553 14.81 -10.87 -15.56
C LEU A 553 14.06 -11.17 -14.27
N ILE A 554 13.48 -12.37 -14.16
CA ILE A 554 12.81 -12.81 -12.93
C ILE A 554 13.84 -12.99 -11.81
N ALA A 555 14.95 -13.68 -12.06
CA ALA A 555 15.99 -13.90 -11.06
C ALA A 555 16.54 -12.57 -10.52
N ILE A 556 16.86 -11.62 -11.40
CA ILE A 556 17.30 -10.26 -11.03
C ILE A 556 16.20 -9.54 -10.25
N GLY A 557 14.96 -9.57 -10.74
CA GLY A 557 13.82 -8.92 -10.08
C GLY A 557 13.56 -9.47 -8.66
N LEU A 558 13.68 -10.77 -8.45
CA LEU A 558 13.55 -11.43 -7.15
C LEU A 558 14.73 -11.12 -6.21
N ALA A 559 15.95 -11.05 -6.73
CA ALA A 559 17.13 -10.67 -5.97
C ALA A 559 17.04 -9.22 -5.46
N LEU A 560 16.45 -8.33 -6.27
CA LEU A 560 16.33 -6.91 -5.96
C LEU A 560 15.02 -6.54 -5.20
N LEU A 561 14.20 -7.50 -4.77
CA LEU A 561 12.92 -7.23 -4.10
C LEU A 561 13.04 -6.32 -2.86
N GLY A 562 14.16 -6.42 -2.13
CA GLY A 562 14.43 -5.59 -0.97
C GLY A 562 14.54 -4.08 -1.25
N ARG A 563 14.82 -3.69 -2.51
CA ARG A 563 14.97 -2.29 -2.94
C ARG A 563 13.66 -1.62 -3.36
N GLN A 564 12.53 -2.32 -3.30
CA GLN A 564 11.23 -1.77 -3.70
C GLN A 564 10.76 -0.65 -2.76
N SER A 565 10.08 0.36 -3.31
CA SER A 565 9.53 1.50 -2.56
C SER A 565 8.32 1.08 -1.73
N LEU A 566 8.41 1.25 -0.40
CA LEU A 566 7.31 0.97 0.52
C LEU A 566 6.11 1.89 0.27
N GLU A 567 6.35 3.17 0.01
CA GLU A 567 5.29 4.15 -0.26
C GLU A 567 4.48 3.79 -1.52
N ALA A 568 5.16 3.35 -2.59
CA ALA A 568 4.49 2.90 -3.81
C ALA A 568 3.68 1.62 -3.59
N LEU A 569 4.20 0.68 -2.77
CA LEU A 569 3.52 -0.54 -2.39
C LEU A 569 2.30 -0.24 -1.51
N SER A 570 2.40 0.66 -0.52
CA SER A 570 1.29 1.00 0.38
C SER A 570 0.14 1.67 -0.38
N ARG A 571 0.42 2.67 -1.22
CA ARG A 571 -0.60 3.32 -2.06
C ARG A 571 -1.33 2.32 -2.96
N ARG A 572 -0.58 1.43 -3.61
CA ARG A 572 -1.17 0.41 -4.48
C ARG A 572 -1.97 -0.61 -3.70
N SER A 573 -1.49 -1.01 -2.54
CA SER A 573 -2.13 -1.96 -1.65
C SER A 573 -3.51 -1.47 -1.18
N ALA A 574 -3.59 -0.23 -0.72
CA ALA A 574 -4.85 0.41 -0.31
C ALA A 574 -5.87 0.44 -1.46
N LEU A 575 -5.43 0.85 -2.67
CA LEU A 575 -6.31 0.87 -3.84
C LEU A 575 -6.76 -0.52 -4.30
N VAL A 576 -5.87 -1.52 -4.21
CA VAL A 576 -6.22 -2.91 -4.59
C VAL A 576 -7.15 -3.55 -3.56
N SER A 577 -7.01 -3.25 -2.26
CA SER A 577 -7.93 -3.74 -1.24
C SER A 577 -9.34 -3.16 -1.43
N GLN A 578 -9.43 -1.85 -1.70
CA GLN A 578 -10.68 -1.18 -2.04
C GLN A 578 -11.30 -1.74 -3.33
N LEU A 579 -10.47 -2.01 -4.35
CA LEU A 579 -10.93 -2.61 -5.59
C LEU A 579 -11.49 -4.03 -5.37
N ARG A 580 -10.81 -4.86 -4.58
CA ARG A 580 -11.31 -6.20 -4.24
C ARG A 580 -12.64 -6.12 -3.50
N PHE A 581 -12.75 -5.22 -2.52
CA PHE A 581 -13.99 -5.00 -1.78
C PHE A 581 -15.14 -4.56 -2.70
N ALA A 582 -14.89 -3.59 -3.60
CA ALA A 582 -15.87 -3.14 -4.57
C ALA A 582 -16.31 -4.25 -5.55
N VAL A 583 -15.36 -5.11 -5.98
CA VAL A 583 -15.67 -6.28 -6.81
C VAL A 583 -16.51 -7.29 -6.05
N THR A 584 -16.21 -7.53 -4.77
CA THR A 584 -17.00 -8.46 -3.93
C THR A 584 -18.43 -7.97 -3.74
N LEU A 585 -18.63 -6.66 -3.61
CA LEU A 585 -19.95 -6.02 -3.52
C LEU A 585 -20.63 -5.86 -4.91
N GLN A 586 -20.00 -6.31 -5.99
CA GLN A 586 -20.44 -6.11 -7.38
C GLN A 586 -20.70 -4.64 -7.74
N ASP A 587 -20.04 -3.71 -7.04
CA ASP A 587 -20.13 -2.28 -7.32
C ASP A 587 -19.18 -1.90 -8.47
N LEU A 588 -19.67 -2.06 -9.70
CA LEU A 588 -18.96 -1.75 -10.92
C LEU A 588 -18.53 -0.27 -11.01
N ARG A 589 -19.26 0.63 -10.34
CA ARG A 589 -18.92 2.06 -10.31
C ARG A 589 -17.67 2.31 -9.50
N THR A 590 -17.63 1.83 -8.25
CA THR A 590 -16.45 1.94 -7.40
C THR A 590 -15.25 1.26 -8.05
N VAL A 591 -15.44 0.13 -8.73
CA VAL A 591 -14.39 -0.54 -9.52
C VAL A 591 -13.84 0.40 -10.61
N THR A 592 -14.68 1.09 -11.37
CA THR A 592 -14.23 1.99 -12.45
C THR A 592 -13.53 3.23 -11.89
N LEU A 593 -14.02 3.83 -10.80
CA LEU A 593 -13.39 4.95 -10.11
C LEU A 593 -12.01 4.59 -9.56
N LEU A 594 -11.90 3.46 -8.86
CA LEU A 594 -10.63 2.97 -8.32
C LEU A 594 -9.63 2.60 -9.42
N ARG A 595 -10.10 2.04 -10.55
CA ARG A 595 -9.26 1.80 -11.72
C ARG A 595 -8.68 3.09 -12.29
N ARG A 596 -9.45 4.18 -12.32
CA ARG A 596 -8.97 5.52 -12.73
C ARG A 596 -7.91 6.04 -11.76
N GLN A 597 -8.11 5.91 -10.45
CA GLN A 597 -7.11 6.29 -9.44
C GLN A 597 -5.83 5.46 -9.57
N LEU A 598 -5.94 4.16 -9.84
CA LEU A 598 -4.80 3.28 -10.10
C LEU A 598 -4.00 3.69 -11.34
N SER A 599 -4.67 4.23 -12.37
CA SER A 599 -4.00 4.68 -13.59
C SER A 599 -3.12 5.91 -13.39
N GLN A 600 -3.32 6.65 -12.30
CA GLN A 600 -2.58 7.89 -11.94
C GLN A 600 -2.51 8.90 -13.10
N GLU A 601 -3.49 8.92 -13.97
CA GLU A 601 -3.50 9.84 -15.10
C GLU A 601 -3.92 11.23 -14.65
N ARG A 602 -3.02 12.17 -14.84
CA ARG A 602 -3.31 13.59 -14.62
C ARG A 602 -3.64 14.25 -15.95
N SER A 603 -4.77 14.94 -15.99
CA SER A 603 -5.11 15.82 -17.13
C SER A 603 -4.02 16.89 -17.31
N ARG A 604 -3.79 17.31 -18.54
CA ARG A 604 -2.84 18.40 -18.79
C ARG A 604 -3.36 19.72 -18.22
N ASN A 605 -2.50 20.46 -17.56
CA ASN A 605 -2.84 21.80 -17.06
C ASN A 605 -3.13 22.77 -18.22
N ARG A 606 -2.45 22.61 -19.37
CA ARG A 606 -2.64 23.43 -20.59
C ARG A 606 -3.28 22.57 -21.68
N PRO A 607 -4.34 23.06 -22.35
CA PRO A 607 -4.96 22.37 -23.48
C PRO A 607 -4.00 22.33 -24.68
N TRP A 608 -4.16 21.32 -25.57
CA TRP A 608 -3.38 21.18 -26.79
C TRP A 608 -3.60 22.36 -27.76
N ILE A 609 -4.83 22.85 -27.84
CA ILE A 609 -5.23 23.99 -28.66
C ILE A 609 -5.84 25.04 -27.73
N LYS A 610 -5.29 26.25 -27.74
CA LYS A 610 -5.85 27.39 -27.00
C LYS A 610 -7.10 27.89 -27.74
N THR A 611 -8.27 27.57 -27.24
CA THR A 611 -9.51 28.18 -27.75
C THR A 611 -9.61 29.60 -27.21
N LYS A 612 -9.54 30.60 -28.06
CA LYS A 612 -9.84 32.01 -27.71
C LYS A 612 -11.32 32.08 -27.29
N SER A 613 -11.56 32.21 -25.98
CA SER A 613 -12.92 32.45 -25.47
C SER A 613 -13.32 33.87 -25.82
N LYS A 614 -14.03 34.03 -26.91
CA LYS A 614 -14.82 35.26 -27.11
C LYS A 614 -15.99 35.19 -26.11
N LYS A 615 -16.08 36.16 -25.21
CA LYS A 615 -17.04 36.28 -24.10
C LYS A 615 -18.52 36.18 -24.46
N THR A 616 -18.89 36.12 -25.71
CA THR A 616 -20.28 36.29 -26.22
C THR A 616 -20.71 35.27 -27.25
N SER A 617 -20.09 34.12 -27.44
CA SER A 617 -20.64 33.12 -28.39
C SER A 617 -21.74 32.31 -27.72
N THR A 618 -22.97 32.71 -27.86
CA THR A 618 -24.23 32.00 -27.49
C THR A 618 -24.56 30.82 -28.44
N ARG A 619 -23.70 30.56 -29.44
CA ARG A 619 -23.98 29.61 -30.54
C ARG A 619 -23.94 28.13 -30.14
N PHE A 620 -23.19 27.77 -29.07
CA PHE A 620 -23.05 26.39 -28.59
C PHE A 620 -23.34 26.28 -27.09
N PRO A 621 -24.01 25.21 -26.66
CA PRO A 621 -24.29 24.95 -25.24
C PRO A 621 -23.01 24.94 -24.39
N ALA A 622 -23.10 25.39 -23.15
CA ALA A 622 -21.96 25.43 -22.23
C ALA A 622 -21.37 24.03 -21.98
N GLU A 623 -22.23 23.02 -21.93
CA GLU A 623 -21.90 21.61 -21.74
C GLU A 623 -21.06 21.07 -22.89
N TRP A 624 -21.39 21.42 -24.12
CA TRP A 624 -20.62 21.05 -25.31
C TRP A 624 -19.21 21.65 -25.27
N LYS A 625 -19.08 22.93 -24.92
CA LYS A 625 -17.77 23.59 -24.73
C LYS A 625 -16.93 22.88 -23.63
N ARG A 626 -17.61 22.41 -22.60
CA ARG A 626 -16.98 21.71 -21.48
C ARG A 626 -16.47 20.32 -21.87
N GLY A 627 -17.23 19.58 -22.66
CA GLY A 627 -16.77 18.33 -23.26
C GLY A 627 -15.47 18.54 -24.05
N TRP A 628 -15.39 19.58 -24.89
CA TRP A 628 -14.16 19.94 -25.61
C TRP A 628 -13.00 20.32 -24.67
N GLN A 629 -13.24 21.06 -23.60
CA GLN A 629 -12.20 21.41 -22.64
C GLN A 629 -11.59 20.16 -21.98
N GLY A 630 -12.39 19.14 -21.72
CA GLY A 630 -11.94 17.85 -21.23
C GLY A 630 -11.10 17.10 -22.26
N LEU A 631 -11.58 16.97 -23.49
CA LEU A 631 -10.92 16.28 -24.61
C LEU A 631 -9.57 16.92 -24.97
N LEU A 632 -9.50 18.25 -25.04
CA LEU A 632 -8.28 18.99 -25.38
C LEU A 632 -7.21 18.94 -24.27
N ARG A 633 -7.51 18.41 -23.09
CA ARG A 633 -6.57 18.19 -21.99
C ARG A 633 -6.15 16.75 -21.83
N PHE A 634 -6.45 15.89 -22.78
CA PHE A 634 -6.02 14.50 -22.73
C PHE A 634 -4.49 14.39 -22.66
N PRO A 635 -3.95 13.57 -21.75
CA PRO A 635 -2.52 13.29 -21.71
C PRO A 635 -2.09 12.52 -22.96
N LEU A 636 -0.83 12.67 -23.36
CA LEU A 636 -0.27 11.98 -24.55
C LEU A 636 -0.46 10.45 -24.48
N SER A 637 -0.38 9.90 -23.26
CA SER A 637 -0.58 8.46 -23.02
C SER A 637 -1.99 8.00 -23.41
N ARG A 638 -3.01 8.84 -23.21
CA ARG A 638 -4.39 8.54 -23.60
C ARG A 638 -4.59 8.62 -25.10
N ILE A 639 -4.03 9.65 -25.72
CA ILE A 639 -4.06 9.79 -27.18
C ILE A 639 -3.39 8.58 -27.84
N ALA A 640 -2.22 8.16 -27.34
CA ALA A 640 -1.53 6.98 -27.84
C ALA A 640 -2.37 5.70 -27.70
N ARG A 641 -3.10 5.52 -26.58
CA ARG A 641 -4.01 4.38 -26.42
C ARG A 641 -5.20 4.43 -27.37
N ILE A 642 -5.78 5.59 -27.58
CA ILE A 642 -6.88 5.77 -28.55
C ILE A 642 -6.40 5.36 -29.93
N ILE A 643 -5.24 5.84 -30.39
CA ILE A 643 -4.65 5.47 -31.69
C ILE A 643 -4.39 3.96 -31.75
N THR A 644 -3.74 3.38 -30.72
CA THR A 644 -3.43 1.95 -30.69
C THR A 644 -4.70 1.09 -30.75
N LEU A 645 -5.73 1.43 -29.97
CA LEU A 645 -7.00 0.69 -29.95
C LEU A 645 -7.73 0.82 -31.29
N SER A 646 -7.67 1.97 -31.93
CA SER A 646 -8.24 2.18 -33.29
C SER A 646 -7.54 1.29 -34.32
N VAL A 647 -6.22 1.22 -34.28
CA VAL A 647 -5.42 0.37 -35.17
C VAL A 647 -5.71 -1.11 -34.88
N VAL A 648 -5.75 -1.53 -33.63
CA VAL A 648 -6.08 -2.92 -33.26
C VAL A 648 -7.47 -3.31 -33.71
N ALA A 649 -8.48 -2.45 -33.50
CA ALA A 649 -9.83 -2.71 -33.95
C ALA A 649 -9.91 -2.84 -35.48
N ALA A 650 -9.23 -1.97 -36.21
CA ALA A 650 -9.15 -1.99 -37.67
C ALA A 650 -8.47 -3.27 -38.18
N LEU A 651 -7.33 -3.67 -37.60
CA LEU A 651 -6.63 -4.91 -37.97
C LEU A 651 -7.49 -6.16 -37.69
N CYS A 652 -8.24 -6.17 -36.59
CA CYS A 652 -9.21 -7.23 -36.34
C CYS A 652 -10.31 -7.27 -37.41
N GLN A 653 -10.79 -6.11 -37.91
CA GLN A 653 -11.78 -6.04 -38.98
C GLN A 653 -11.20 -6.55 -40.29
N VAL A 654 -9.96 -6.22 -40.64
CA VAL A 654 -9.25 -6.79 -41.79
C VAL A 654 -9.17 -8.30 -41.65
N ALA A 655 -8.82 -8.82 -40.50
CA ALA A 655 -8.77 -10.26 -40.25
C ALA A 655 -10.15 -10.93 -40.43
N VAL A 656 -11.25 -10.30 -40.01
CA VAL A 656 -12.62 -10.77 -40.25
C VAL A 656 -12.91 -10.82 -41.76
N TYR A 657 -12.58 -9.76 -42.50
CA TYR A 657 -12.78 -9.70 -43.92
C TYR A 657 -12.03 -10.83 -44.66
N ASN A 658 -10.82 -11.12 -44.24
CA ASN A 658 -9.98 -12.19 -44.77
C ASN A 658 -10.33 -13.58 -44.23
N GLY A 659 -11.48 -13.76 -43.55
CA GLY A 659 -12.02 -15.04 -43.13
C GLY A 659 -11.79 -15.45 -41.69
N THR A 660 -11.14 -14.64 -40.85
CA THR A 660 -10.96 -14.92 -39.43
C THR A 660 -12.14 -14.35 -38.62
N THR A 661 -13.30 -14.97 -38.76
CA THR A 661 -14.57 -14.51 -38.12
C THR A 661 -14.47 -14.24 -36.60
N PRO A 662 -13.73 -15.04 -35.78
CA PRO A 662 -13.60 -14.76 -34.33
C PRO A 662 -12.98 -13.40 -34.02
N ALA A 663 -12.24 -12.79 -34.95
CA ALA A 663 -11.63 -11.49 -34.76
C ALA A 663 -12.68 -10.36 -34.57
N VAL A 664 -13.96 -10.63 -34.91
CA VAL A 664 -15.08 -9.71 -34.62
C VAL A 664 -15.20 -9.42 -33.11
N LEU A 665 -14.98 -10.41 -32.25
CA LEU A 665 -14.98 -10.24 -30.80
C LEU A 665 -13.79 -9.39 -30.35
N GLY A 666 -12.61 -9.60 -30.95
CA GLY A 666 -11.41 -8.78 -30.69
C GLY A 666 -11.63 -7.32 -31.10
N SER A 667 -12.22 -7.08 -32.28
CA SER A 667 -12.61 -5.74 -32.73
C SER A 667 -13.59 -5.10 -31.75
N GLY A 668 -14.68 -5.79 -31.38
CA GLY A 668 -15.69 -5.29 -30.47
C GLY A 668 -15.14 -4.94 -29.08
N LEU A 669 -14.26 -5.77 -28.53
CA LEU A 669 -13.60 -5.49 -27.25
C LEU A 669 -12.67 -4.26 -27.34
N ALA A 670 -11.87 -4.16 -28.40
CA ALA A 670 -11.02 -3.00 -28.65
C ALA A 670 -11.84 -1.71 -28.80
N LEU A 671 -12.95 -1.78 -29.53
CA LEU A 671 -13.90 -0.69 -29.70
C LEU A 671 -14.59 -0.30 -28.40
N PHE A 672 -14.98 -1.25 -27.56
CA PHE A 672 -15.57 -0.95 -26.26
C PHE A 672 -14.59 -0.17 -25.37
N ILE A 673 -13.34 -0.64 -25.29
CA ILE A 673 -12.29 0.04 -24.52
C ILE A 673 -12.00 1.42 -25.12
N LEU A 674 -11.95 1.54 -26.43
CA LEU A 674 -11.81 2.81 -27.16
C LEU A 674 -12.93 3.79 -26.82
N GLY A 675 -14.19 3.32 -26.81
CA GLY A 675 -15.35 4.11 -26.41
C GLY A 675 -15.24 4.65 -24.99
N LEU A 676 -14.77 3.82 -24.03
CA LEU A 676 -14.54 4.25 -22.65
C LEU A 676 -13.45 5.33 -22.55
N GLU A 677 -12.38 5.23 -23.34
CA GLU A 677 -11.33 6.25 -23.37
C GLU A 677 -11.82 7.58 -23.96
N LEU A 678 -12.64 7.53 -25.00
CA LEU A 678 -13.23 8.71 -25.63
C LEU A 678 -14.28 9.39 -24.74
N CYS A 679 -15.12 8.60 -24.04
CA CYS A 679 -16.19 9.09 -23.19
C CYS A 679 -15.72 9.53 -21.78
N GLU A 680 -14.43 9.63 -21.51
CA GLU A 680 -13.92 10.04 -20.19
C GLU A 680 -14.45 11.39 -19.69
N PRO A 681 -14.52 12.48 -20.47
CA PRO A 681 -15.11 13.73 -19.98
C PRO A 681 -16.58 13.59 -19.61
N PHE A 682 -17.33 12.77 -20.36
CA PHE A 682 -18.71 12.43 -20.06
C PHE A 682 -18.84 11.67 -18.74
N ALA A 683 -17.97 10.70 -18.51
CA ALA A 683 -17.94 9.92 -17.30
C ALA A 683 -17.61 10.77 -16.06
N GLN A 684 -16.66 11.70 -16.18
CA GLN A 684 -16.30 12.62 -15.08
C GLN A 684 -17.47 13.53 -14.65
N GLU A 685 -18.34 13.94 -15.58
CA GLU A 685 -19.52 14.72 -15.21
C GLU A 685 -20.60 13.87 -14.54
N ILE A 686 -20.79 12.62 -14.95
CA ILE A 686 -21.75 11.71 -14.30
C ILE A 686 -21.30 11.33 -12.90
N ASP A 687 -19.99 11.18 -12.68
CA ASP A 687 -19.45 10.84 -11.36
C ASP A 687 -19.66 11.96 -10.32
N GLN A 688 -19.92 13.20 -10.76
CA GLN A 688 -20.19 14.36 -9.91
C GLN A 688 -21.68 14.75 -9.96
N GLY A 689 -22.55 13.87 -9.48
CA GLY A 689 -24.01 14.04 -9.52
C GLY A 689 -24.53 15.34 -8.91
N GLU A 690 -23.99 15.77 -7.77
CA GLU A 690 -24.36 17.04 -7.12
C GLU A 690 -24.12 18.25 -8.01
N ARG A 691 -23.08 18.21 -8.82
CA ARG A 691 -22.75 19.28 -9.76
C ARG A 691 -23.67 19.28 -10.97
N THR A 692 -24.10 18.11 -11.43
CA THR A 692 -25.07 18.03 -12.55
C THR A 692 -26.45 18.51 -12.13
N ASP A 693 -26.83 18.35 -10.87
CA ASP A 693 -28.11 18.79 -10.31
C ASP A 693 -28.19 20.31 -10.11
N ALA A 694 -27.05 20.96 -9.96
CA ALA A 694 -26.97 22.44 -9.86
C ALA A 694 -27.30 23.16 -11.18
N TYR A 695 -27.41 22.44 -12.32
CA TYR A 695 -27.76 23.06 -13.59
C TYR A 695 -29.27 23.11 -13.83
N PRO A 696 -29.82 24.23 -14.35
CA PRO A 696 -31.27 24.37 -14.61
C PRO A 696 -31.71 23.67 -15.90
N LYS A 697 -31.13 22.47 -16.19
CA LYS A 697 -31.44 21.68 -17.40
C LYS A 697 -31.66 20.22 -17.04
N LEU A 698 -32.47 19.54 -17.81
CA LEU A 698 -32.67 18.10 -17.70
C LEU A 698 -31.34 17.37 -17.94
N ARG A 699 -30.97 16.46 -17.05
CA ARG A 699 -29.71 15.67 -17.10
C ARG A 699 -29.52 15.00 -18.45
N GLY A 700 -30.57 14.41 -19.04
CA GLY A 700 -30.51 13.75 -20.34
C GLY A 700 -30.07 14.65 -21.49
N LEU A 701 -30.50 15.93 -21.50
CA LEU A 701 -30.04 16.92 -22.51
C LEU A 701 -28.55 17.25 -22.33
N MET A 702 -28.09 17.38 -21.10
CA MET A 702 -26.65 17.56 -20.80
C MET A 702 -25.83 16.38 -21.31
N TYR A 703 -26.29 15.16 -21.06
CA TYR A 703 -25.61 13.95 -21.50
C TYR A 703 -25.46 13.87 -23.00
N ILE A 704 -26.51 14.19 -23.75
CA ILE A 704 -26.44 14.24 -25.21
C ILE A 704 -25.51 15.36 -25.71
N ALA A 705 -25.51 16.53 -25.08
CA ALA A 705 -24.57 17.60 -25.43
C ALA A 705 -23.11 17.25 -25.20
N LEU A 706 -22.81 16.53 -24.14
CA LEU A 706 -21.45 16.01 -23.84
C LEU A 706 -21.05 14.90 -24.84
N LEU A 707 -21.93 13.93 -25.08
CA LEU A 707 -21.71 12.86 -26.06
C LEU A 707 -21.50 13.38 -27.47
N SER A 708 -22.19 14.47 -27.86
CA SER A 708 -22.00 15.08 -29.18
C SER A 708 -20.60 15.64 -29.41
N SER A 709 -19.93 16.16 -28.33
CA SER A 709 -18.55 16.59 -28.43
C SER A 709 -17.57 15.39 -28.60
N THR A 710 -17.90 14.27 -27.98
CA THR A 710 -17.15 13.02 -28.13
C THR A 710 -17.34 12.42 -29.53
N ALA A 711 -18.56 12.49 -30.09
CA ALA A 711 -18.86 12.03 -31.43
C ALA A 711 -18.06 12.78 -32.52
N VAL A 712 -17.81 14.08 -32.34
CA VAL A 712 -16.96 14.84 -33.26
C VAL A 712 -15.48 14.37 -33.21
N ILE A 713 -14.95 14.06 -32.04
CA ILE A 713 -13.60 13.49 -31.92
C ILE A 713 -13.52 12.06 -32.50
N ALA A 714 -14.61 11.34 -32.55
CA ALA A 714 -14.66 10.02 -33.19
C ALA A 714 -14.41 10.10 -34.71
N ILE A 715 -14.61 11.26 -35.37
CA ILE A 715 -14.37 11.41 -36.81
C ILE A 715 -12.88 11.18 -37.17
N PRO A 716 -11.89 11.87 -36.59
CA PRO A 716 -10.49 11.58 -36.90
C PRO A 716 -10.10 10.16 -36.51
N VAL A 717 -10.73 9.57 -35.49
CA VAL A 717 -10.52 8.17 -35.10
C VAL A 717 -11.03 7.21 -36.18
N ALA A 718 -12.22 7.52 -36.79
CA ALA A 718 -12.70 6.79 -37.97
C ALA A 718 -11.70 6.88 -39.12
N GLY A 719 -11.12 8.05 -39.35
CA GLY A 719 -10.07 8.24 -40.37
C GLY A 719 -8.86 7.34 -40.16
N ILE A 720 -8.41 7.17 -38.91
CA ILE A 720 -7.32 6.26 -38.55
C ILE A 720 -7.71 4.80 -38.86
N MET A 721 -8.93 4.39 -38.51
CA MET A 721 -9.40 3.03 -38.79
C MET A 721 -9.47 2.77 -40.31
N VAL A 722 -10.10 3.69 -41.07
CA VAL A 722 -10.19 3.58 -42.51
C VAL A 722 -8.82 3.53 -43.18
N ALA A 723 -7.91 4.42 -42.78
CA ALA A 723 -6.54 4.42 -43.28
C ALA A 723 -5.80 3.09 -42.97
N THR A 724 -5.96 2.59 -41.74
CA THR A 724 -5.34 1.31 -41.34
C THR A 724 -5.88 0.16 -42.19
N MET A 725 -7.20 0.07 -42.39
CA MET A 725 -7.83 -0.99 -43.17
C MET A 725 -7.43 -0.91 -44.64
N GLY A 726 -7.49 0.27 -45.22
CA GLY A 726 -7.19 0.48 -46.65
C GLY A 726 -5.69 0.35 -46.98
N LEU A 727 -4.80 0.70 -46.08
CA LEU A 727 -3.35 0.48 -46.27
C LEU A 727 -2.94 -0.98 -46.16
N VAL A 728 -3.61 -1.75 -45.30
CA VAL A 728 -3.32 -3.20 -45.13
C VAL A 728 -3.96 -4.02 -46.23
N GLU A 729 -5.19 -3.65 -46.65
CA GLU A 729 -5.95 -4.34 -47.72
C GLU A 729 -6.50 -3.29 -48.69
N PRO A 730 -5.78 -2.99 -49.77
CA PRO A 730 -6.17 -1.92 -50.70
C PRO A 730 -7.57 -2.02 -51.30
N ASN A 731 -8.08 -3.26 -51.41
CA ASN A 731 -9.44 -3.50 -51.95
C ASN A 731 -10.55 -3.17 -50.95
N MET A 732 -10.22 -2.79 -49.72
CA MET A 732 -11.21 -2.53 -48.64
C MET A 732 -11.55 -1.07 -48.42
N TRP A 733 -11.07 -0.09 -49.21
CA TRP A 733 -11.32 1.33 -48.95
C TRP A 733 -12.82 1.69 -48.87
N SER A 734 -13.65 1.17 -49.77
CA SER A 734 -15.09 1.38 -49.75
C SER A 734 -15.75 0.75 -48.51
N VAL A 735 -15.46 -0.51 -48.26
CA VAL A 735 -15.98 -1.25 -47.10
C VAL A 735 -15.49 -0.64 -45.80
N ALA A 736 -14.21 -0.21 -45.72
CA ALA A 736 -13.63 0.43 -44.57
C ALA A 736 -14.39 1.73 -44.17
N THR A 737 -14.70 2.57 -45.14
CA THR A 737 -15.48 3.81 -44.91
C THR A 737 -16.89 3.51 -44.38
N ILE A 738 -17.54 2.47 -44.93
CA ILE A 738 -18.88 2.04 -44.48
C ILE A 738 -18.85 1.47 -43.06
N CYS A 739 -17.84 0.67 -42.74
CA CYS A 739 -17.72 -0.04 -41.44
C CYS A 739 -17.22 0.84 -40.29
N ALA A 740 -16.41 1.88 -40.54
CA ALA A 740 -15.80 2.67 -39.49
C ALA A 740 -16.83 3.47 -38.67
N VAL A 741 -17.84 4.02 -39.31
CA VAL A 741 -18.88 4.82 -38.64
C VAL A 741 -19.72 3.99 -37.68
N PRO A 742 -20.34 2.86 -38.09
CA PRO A 742 -21.10 2.02 -37.15
C PRO A 742 -20.25 1.38 -36.07
N SER A 743 -18.97 1.07 -36.34
CA SER A 743 -18.04 0.60 -35.35
C SER A 743 -17.84 1.59 -34.20
N LEU A 744 -17.63 2.86 -34.52
CA LEU A 744 -17.49 3.90 -33.51
C LEU A 744 -18.82 4.27 -32.85
N ALA A 745 -19.92 4.25 -33.57
CA ALA A 745 -21.26 4.45 -33.01
C ALA A 745 -21.59 3.39 -31.97
N GLY A 746 -21.31 2.10 -32.26
CA GLY A 746 -21.43 1.01 -31.32
C GLY A 746 -20.50 1.13 -30.12
N ALA A 747 -19.25 1.55 -30.35
CA ALA A 747 -18.27 1.82 -29.30
C ALA A 747 -18.73 2.90 -28.31
N LEU A 748 -19.21 4.04 -28.84
CA LEU A 748 -19.72 5.16 -28.04
C LEU A 748 -21.02 4.79 -27.32
N ALA A 749 -21.94 4.07 -27.98
CA ALA A 749 -23.20 3.61 -27.38
C ALA A 749 -22.92 2.63 -26.23
N GLY A 750 -22.06 1.64 -26.42
CA GLY A 750 -21.67 0.70 -25.37
C GLY A 750 -21.00 1.39 -24.19
N ALA A 751 -20.06 2.31 -24.45
CA ALA A 751 -19.42 3.10 -23.41
C ALA A 751 -20.40 4.00 -22.66
N ALA A 752 -21.28 4.72 -23.38
CA ALA A 752 -22.27 5.62 -22.79
C ALA A 752 -23.24 4.87 -21.88
N ILE A 753 -23.74 3.70 -22.31
CA ILE A 753 -24.61 2.87 -21.48
C ILE A 753 -23.89 2.38 -20.24
N ASN A 754 -22.65 1.89 -20.37
CA ASN A 754 -21.87 1.45 -19.22
C ASN A 754 -21.70 2.58 -18.19
N ILE A 755 -21.43 3.80 -18.64
CA ILE A 755 -21.23 4.96 -17.79
C ILE A 755 -22.56 5.40 -17.15
N VAL A 756 -23.63 5.49 -17.91
CA VAL A 756 -24.95 5.94 -17.44
C VAL A 756 -25.61 4.91 -16.52
N SER A 757 -25.43 3.61 -16.79
CA SER A 757 -25.96 2.54 -15.92
C SER A 757 -25.28 2.49 -14.56
N GLY A 758 -24.05 2.97 -14.45
CA GLY A 758 -23.31 3.11 -13.19
C GLY A 758 -23.59 4.40 -12.42
N ALA A 759 -24.46 5.31 -12.91
CA ALA A 759 -24.78 6.56 -12.22
C ALA A 759 -25.55 6.32 -10.91
N PRO A 760 -25.30 7.10 -9.82
CA PRO A 760 -26.06 6.95 -8.59
C PRO A 760 -27.52 7.29 -8.81
N ASP A 761 -28.38 6.37 -8.43
CA ASP A 761 -29.80 6.67 -8.26
C ASP A 761 -29.99 7.37 -6.91
N GLN A 762 -30.63 8.53 -6.88
CA GLN A 762 -30.88 9.32 -5.68
C GLN A 762 -31.78 8.61 -4.65
N ILE A 763 -32.48 7.57 -5.05
CA ILE A 763 -33.43 6.86 -4.17
C ILE A 763 -33.43 5.37 -4.57
N SER A 764 -33.07 4.48 -3.65
CA SER A 764 -33.52 3.06 -3.62
C SER A 764 -32.68 1.94 -4.27
N SER A 765 -31.39 2.04 -4.45
CA SER A 765 -30.64 0.82 -4.87
C SER A 765 -30.57 -0.27 -3.80
N THR A 766 -30.61 0.11 -2.51
CA THR A 766 -30.54 -0.83 -1.38
C THR A 766 -31.86 -1.59 -1.13
N ALA A 767 -32.99 -0.95 -1.30
CA ALA A 767 -34.29 -1.58 -1.02
C ALA A 767 -34.71 -2.59 -2.12
N GLN A 768 -34.35 -2.32 -3.37
CA GLN A 768 -34.69 -3.20 -4.51
C GLN A 768 -33.76 -4.42 -4.62
N ALA A 769 -32.48 -4.27 -4.26
CA ALA A 769 -31.52 -5.39 -4.23
C ALA A 769 -31.87 -6.42 -3.14
N ASN A 770 -32.47 -5.99 -2.03
CA ASN A 770 -32.88 -6.88 -0.94
C ASN A 770 -34.20 -7.63 -1.21
N MET A 771 -34.92 -7.32 -2.29
CA MET A 771 -36.19 -7.97 -2.64
C MET A 771 -36.05 -9.04 -3.73
N MET A 772 -34.91 -9.15 -4.42
CA MET A 772 -34.68 -10.16 -5.45
C MET A 772 -33.92 -11.36 -4.91
N PRO A 773 -34.31 -12.60 -5.28
CA PRO A 773 -33.51 -13.78 -4.97
C PRO A 773 -32.07 -13.62 -5.50
N PRO A 774 -31.04 -14.10 -4.78
CA PRO A 774 -29.62 -13.94 -5.14
C PRO A 774 -29.29 -14.41 -6.57
N GLU A 775 -29.97 -15.46 -7.03
CA GLU A 775 -29.79 -16.05 -8.36
C GLU A 775 -30.24 -15.07 -9.48
N VAL A 776 -31.38 -14.39 -9.26
CA VAL A 776 -31.91 -13.40 -10.22
C VAL A 776 -31.08 -12.14 -10.22
N ALA A 777 -30.62 -11.68 -9.04
CA ALA A 777 -29.78 -10.52 -8.90
C ALA A 777 -28.41 -10.72 -9.59
N GLY A 778 -27.82 -11.91 -9.49
CA GLY A 778 -26.59 -12.28 -10.17
C GLY A 778 -26.72 -12.28 -11.69
N THR A 779 -27.80 -12.84 -12.23
CA THR A 779 -28.08 -12.89 -13.68
C THR A 779 -28.29 -11.49 -14.25
N VAL A 780 -29.06 -10.64 -13.57
CA VAL A 780 -29.32 -9.24 -13.98
C VAL A 780 -28.02 -8.43 -13.97
N SER A 781 -27.14 -8.63 -12.97
CA SER A 781 -25.83 -7.97 -12.88
C SER A 781 -24.91 -8.42 -14.02
N LEU A 782 -24.91 -9.70 -14.38
CA LEU A 782 -24.13 -10.24 -15.49
C LEU A 782 -24.60 -9.66 -16.82
N ILE A 783 -25.92 -9.62 -17.06
CA ILE A 783 -26.50 -9.01 -18.28
C ILE A 783 -26.12 -7.54 -18.36
N LYS A 784 -26.24 -6.78 -17.27
CA LYS A 784 -25.83 -5.36 -17.22
C LYS A 784 -24.35 -5.16 -17.53
N ALA A 785 -23.48 -6.09 -17.14
CA ALA A 785 -22.04 -6.01 -17.39
C ALA A 785 -21.67 -6.36 -18.84
N ILE A 786 -22.36 -7.34 -19.45
CA ILE A 786 -22.05 -7.84 -20.80
C ILE A 786 -22.68 -6.97 -21.89
N TRP A 787 -23.89 -6.46 -21.67
CA TRP A 787 -24.64 -5.72 -22.67
C TRP A 787 -23.88 -4.56 -23.32
N PRO A 788 -23.13 -3.71 -22.60
CA PRO A 788 -22.33 -2.66 -23.21
C PRO A 788 -21.26 -3.16 -24.20
N VAL A 789 -20.65 -4.32 -23.88
CA VAL A 789 -19.66 -4.95 -24.77
C VAL A 789 -20.33 -5.51 -26.00
N VAL A 790 -21.52 -6.14 -25.86
CA VAL A 790 -22.31 -6.66 -26.99
C VAL A 790 -22.66 -5.56 -27.98
N LEU A 791 -22.99 -4.36 -27.51
CA LEU A 791 -23.26 -3.22 -28.37
C LEU A 791 -22.02 -2.79 -29.18
N ALA A 792 -20.85 -2.80 -28.57
CA ALA A 792 -19.60 -2.49 -29.27
C ALA A 792 -19.25 -3.56 -30.30
N VAL A 793 -19.49 -4.85 -29.98
CA VAL A 793 -19.33 -5.97 -30.94
C VAL A 793 -20.33 -5.81 -32.10
N ALA A 794 -21.58 -5.47 -31.80
CA ALA A 794 -22.61 -5.21 -32.84
C ALA A 794 -22.18 -4.12 -33.83
N GLY A 795 -21.49 -3.07 -33.32
CA GLY A 795 -20.89 -2.04 -34.16
C GLY A 795 -19.91 -2.58 -35.21
N SER A 796 -19.25 -3.71 -34.96
CA SER A 796 -18.32 -4.35 -35.92
C SER A 796 -19.01 -5.33 -36.89
N LEU A 797 -20.31 -5.64 -36.76
CA LEU A 797 -21.01 -6.62 -37.63
C LEU A 797 -21.07 -6.25 -39.11
N PRO A 798 -21.07 -4.96 -39.54
CA PRO A 798 -21.03 -4.63 -40.94
C PRO A 798 -19.90 -5.29 -41.71
N ILE A 799 -18.74 -5.49 -41.08
CA ILE A 799 -17.60 -6.17 -41.74
C ILE A 799 -17.88 -7.66 -41.97
N ALA A 800 -18.62 -8.31 -41.05
CA ALA A 800 -19.01 -9.71 -41.20
C ALA A 800 -20.01 -9.87 -42.36
N GLY A 801 -20.94 -8.92 -42.53
CA GLY A 801 -21.84 -8.87 -43.67
C GLY A 801 -21.13 -8.65 -45.00
N ALA A 802 -20.15 -7.75 -45.02
CA ALA A 802 -19.28 -7.57 -46.20
C ALA A 802 -18.53 -8.84 -46.54
N ARG A 803 -17.98 -9.53 -45.58
CA ARG A 803 -17.26 -10.79 -45.76
C ARG A 803 -18.11 -11.89 -46.36
N MET A 804 -19.36 -12.07 -45.87
CA MET A 804 -20.27 -13.10 -46.41
C MET A 804 -20.58 -12.84 -47.87
N ALA A 805 -20.94 -11.58 -48.23
CA ALA A 805 -21.19 -11.24 -49.61
C ALA A 805 -19.96 -11.45 -50.53
N PHE A 806 -18.76 -11.06 -50.06
CA PHE A 806 -17.52 -11.26 -50.80
C PHE A 806 -17.23 -12.74 -51.02
N ALA A 807 -17.50 -13.60 -50.03
CA ALA A 807 -17.33 -15.06 -50.14
C ALA A 807 -18.29 -15.66 -51.18
N ASP A 808 -19.48 -15.08 -51.32
CA ASP A 808 -20.50 -15.52 -52.29
C ASP A 808 -20.32 -14.88 -53.69
N GLY A 809 -19.22 -14.15 -53.90
CA GLY A 809 -18.95 -13.47 -55.17
C GLY A 809 -19.80 -12.21 -55.40
N ASN A 810 -20.50 -11.69 -54.40
CA ASN A 810 -21.32 -10.52 -54.48
C ASN A 810 -20.58 -9.24 -53.99
N ALA A 811 -21.10 -8.07 -54.35
CA ALA A 811 -20.58 -6.78 -53.89
C ALA A 811 -20.69 -6.66 -52.37
N PRO A 812 -19.56 -6.45 -51.65
CA PRO A 812 -19.52 -6.44 -50.17
C PRO A 812 -20.17 -5.21 -49.55
N GLU A 813 -20.37 -4.13 -50.29
CA GLU A 813 -20.85 -2.86 -49.79
C GLU A 813 -22.35 -2.91 -49.38
N ALA A 814 -23.21 -3.56 -50.18
CA ALA A 814 -24.66 -3.53 -49.97
C ALA A 814 -25.08 -4.21 -48.65
N PRO A 815 -24.58 -5.38 -48.24
CA PRO A 815 -24.88 -5.94 -46.93
C PRO A 815 -24.25 -5.14 -45.79
N ALA A 816 -23.05 -4.60 -45.98
CA ALA A 816 -22.39 -3.75 -44.98
C ALA A 816 -23.25 -2.51 -44.68
N VAL A 817 -23.78 -1.82 -45.70
CA VAL A 817 -24.66 -0.66 -45.57
C VAL A 817 -25.96 -1.03 -44.84
N ARG A 818 -26.61 -2.13 -45.20
CA ARG A 818 -27.85 -2.55 -44.52
C ARG A 818 -27.66 -2.75 -43.03
N ILE A 819 -26.57 -3.44 -42.62
CA ILE A 819 -26.23 -3.65 -41.21
C ILE A 819 -25.83 -2.30 -40.55
N ALA A 820 -25.09 -1.44 -41.24
CA ALA A 820 -24.71 -0.11 -40.74
C ALA A 820 -25.95 0.77 -40.43
N ILE A 821 -26.98 0.74 -41.30
CA ILE A 821 -28.25 1.42 -41.05
C ILE A 821 -28.97 0.87 -39.82
N ALA A 822 -29.00 -0.45 -39.64
CA ALA A 822 -29.57 -1.08 -38.42
C ALA A 822 -28.83 -0.64 -37.15
N ILE A 823 -27.50 -0.57 -37.18
CA ILE A 823 -26.68 -0.08 -36.06
C ILE A 823 -26.94 1.41 -35.80
N ALA A 824 -27.07 2.23 -36.85
CA ALA A 824 -27.39 3.66 -36.72
C ALA A 824 -28.76 3.85 -36.05
N LEU A 825 -29.79 3.09 -36.47
CA LEU A 825 -31.10 3.12 -35.82
C LEU A 825 -31.04 2.68 -34.36
N MET A 826 -30.32 1.60 -34.04
CA MET A 826 -30.11 1.14 -32.68
C MET A 826 -29.44 2.22 -31.80
N THR A 827 -28.38 2.84 -32.31
CA THR A 827 -27.67 3.91 -31.58
C THR A 827 -28.53 5.15 -31.38
N PHE A 828 -29.41 5.48 -32.35
CA PHE A 828 -30.40 6.57 -32.24
C PHE A 828 -31.43 6.26 -31.13
N ILE A 829 -31.97 5.04 -31.07
CA ILE A 829 -32.89 4.60 -30.01
C ILE A 829 -32.22 4.68 -28.65
N LEU A 830 -30.96 4.25 -28.54
CA LEU A 830 -30.19 4.33 -27.32
C LEU A 830 -29.90 5.78 -26.86
N ALA A 831 -29.62 6.67 -27.81
CA ALA A 831 -29.49 8.10 -27.52
C ALA A 831 -30.80 8.70 -26.99
N GLY A 832 -31.95 8.33 -27.60
CA GLY A 832 -33.29 8.65 -27.11
C GLY A 832 -33.51 8.14 -25.67
N TRP A 833 -33.13 6.88 -25.40
CA TRP A 833 -33.22 6.31 -24.05
C TRP A 833 -32.37 7.08 -23.03
N ILE A 834 -31.12 7.45 -23.36
CA ILE A 834 -30.29 8.27 -22.51
C ILE A 834 -30.93 9.62 -22.23
N ARG A 835 -31.56 10.24 -23.23
CA ARG A 835 -32.24 11.55 -23.11
C ARG A 835 -33.43 11.50 -22.17
N PHE A 836 -34.25 10.47 -22.28
CA PHE A 836 -35.53 10.36 -21.56
C PHE A 836 -35.50 9.41 -20.37
N ARG A 837 -34.30 8.91 -19.99
CA ARG A 837 -34.11 7.88 -18.93
C ARG A 837 -34.77 8.26 -17.61
N ASP A 838 -34.60 9.51 -17.18
CA ASP A 838 -35.11 9.96 -15.87
C ASP A 838 -36.65 10.10 -15.92
N ASP A 839 -37.20 10.56 -17.05
CA ASP A 839 -38.64 10.63 -17.25
C ASP A 839 -39.27 9.23 -17.30
N ILE A 840 -38.64 8.30 -18.02
CA ILE A 840 -39.05 6.88 -18.07
C ILE A 840 -39.02 6.24 -16.68
N LYS A 841 -37.98 6.45 -15.91
CA LYS A 841 -37.89 5.94 -14.54
C LYS A 841 -38.98 6.53 -13.64
N LYS A 842 -39.22 7.83 -13.74
CA LYS A 842 -40.27 8.50 -12.97
C LYS A 842 -41.63 7.91 -13.29
N SER A 843 -41.96 7.72 -14.57
CA SER A 843 -43.22 7.13 -15.04
C SER A 843 -43.38 5.69 -14.55
N LEU A 844 -42.32 4.87 -14.64
CA LEU A 844 -42.35 3.49 -14.15
C LEU A 844 -42.55 3.41 -12.63
N ASN A 845 -41.89 4.30 -11.86
CA ASN A 845 -42.04 4.35 -10.40
C ASN A 845 -43.45 4.81 -10.01
N THR A 846 -44.04 5.74 -10.74
CA THR A 846 -45.41 6.20 -10.51
C THR A 846 -46.40 5.10 -10.81
N ALA A 847 -46.29 4.40 -11.95
CA ALA A 847 -47.09 3.25 -12.28
C ALA A 847 -46.96 2.09 -11.27
N ALA A 848 -45.73 1.84 -10.77
CA ALA A 848 -45.50 0.84 -9.73
C ALA A 848 -46.10 1.24 -8.36
N ALA A 849 -46.15 2.52 -8.04
CA ALA A 849 -46.78 3.02 -6.82
C ALA A 849 -48.32 2.93 -6.92
N GLU A 850 -48.89 3.28 -8.08
CA GLU A 850 -50.30 3.16 -8.35
C GLU A 850 -50.79 1.70 -8.31
N SER A 851 -50.05 0.76 -8.88
CA SER A 851 -50.34 -0.67 -8.83
C SER A 851 -50.30 -1.26 -7.42
N ARG A 852 -49.44 -0.74 -6.55
CA ARG A 852 -49.35 -1.10 -5.12
C ARG A 852 -50.50 -0.48 -4.32
N GLY A 853 -50.86 0.75 -4.61
CA GLY A 853 -52.02 1.42 -3.99
C GLY A 853 -53.38 0.77 -4.35
N GLN A 854 -53.51 0.20 -5.54
CA GLN A 854 -54.70 -0.58 -5.96
C GLN A 854 -54.76 -1.95 -5.26
N LYS A 855 -53.64 -2.66 -5.07
CA LYS A 855 -53.61 -3.93 -4.35
C LYS A 855 -53.97 -3.77 -2.87
N THR A 856 -53.65 -2.67 -2.24
CA THR A 856 -54.02 -2.37 -0.85
C THR A 856 -55.52 -1.98 -0.70
N ARG A 857 -56.16 -1.46 -1.74
CA ARG A 857 -57.58 -1.16 -1.75
C ARG A 857 -58.46 -2.38 -2.05
N THR A 858 -57.96 -3.37 -2.78
CA THR A 858 -58.73 -4.62 -3.07
C THR A 858 -58.54 -5.73 -2.03
N GLY A 859 -57.52 -5.62 -1.17
CA GLY A 859 -57.25 -6.57 -0.10
C GLY A 859 -57.95 -6.28 1.26
N GLY A 860 -58.77 -5.23 1.31
CA GLY A 860 -59.48 -4.77 2.53
C GLY A 860 -60.93 -5.11 2.58
N ASN A 861 -61.46 -5.91 1.62
CA ASN A 861 -62.88 -6.38 1.60
C ASN A 861 -62.93 -7.88 1.30
N SER A 862 -62.41 -8.68 2.20
CA SER A 862 -62.74 -10.08 2.30
C SER A 862 -62.57 -10.56 3.75
#